data_9646e5bf07105ee2bd9b9079e1c4dd5d
#
_entry.id   9646e5bf07105ee2bd9b9079e1c4dd5d
#
_cell.length_a   1.000
_cell.length_b   1.000
_cell.length_c   1.000
_cell.angle_alpha   90.00
_cell.angle_beta   90.00
_cell.angle_gamma   90.00
#
_symmetry.space_group_name_H-M   'P 1'
#
loop_
_entity.id
_entity.type
_entity.pdbx_description
1 polymer ?
#
loop_
_entity_poly.entity_id
_entity_poly.type
_entity_poly.pdbx_seq_one_letter_code
_entity_poly.pdbx_strand_id
1 'polypeptide(L)'
;MARKTPIERYRNIGISAHIDAGKTTTTERILFYTGVNHKIGEVHDGAATMDWMEQEQERGITITSAATTAFWKGMAGDRPEHRINIIDTPGHVDFTIEVERSMRVLDGACMVYCAVGGVQPQSETVWRQANKYKVPRLAFINKMDRTGANFFKVYDQLKLRLKANPVPVVVPIGAEDTFTGVVDLIKMKAIIWDEASQGTKFSYEDIPAALQATCEEWRGKMVEAAAEANEEMMNKYLETGELSEEEIVKGLRDRTIACEIQPMLCGTAFKNKGVQRMLDAVLDFLPSPIDIPPVLGELEDGERAERRAADDEKFSALAFKIMTDPFVGQLIFFRVYSGTTKSGDTLLNATKDKKERLGRILLMHANQREEIKEVHAGDIAAAVGLKEATTGDTLCDPQHPIVLERMIFPEPVISQAVEPKTKVDQEKMGLALNRLAQEDPSFRVQTDEESGQTIISGMGELHLEILVDRMKREFGVEATVGKPQVAYRETIRSKAEDVDGKFVKQSGGRGQYGHAVITLEPNEQGKGYEFLDEIKGGVIPREYIPAVDKGIQETLKAGVLAGFPVVDVKVHLTFGSYHDVDSNENAFRMAGSMAFKEAMRRASPVILEPMMAVEVETPEDYMGNVMGDLSSRRGIVQGMEDMIGGGKIVRAEVPLSEMFGYSTSLRSATQGRATYTMEFKHYSEAPRNVSEAIINAKSK
;
A
#
# COMPACT_ATOMS: atom_id res chain seq x y z
N MET A 1 -31.10 13.01 -5.59
CA MET A 1 -32.12 11.93 -5.35
C MET A 1 -31.86 11.31 -4.00
N ALA A 2 -32.87 10.68 -3.37
CA ALA A 2 -32.62 9.94 -2.13
C ALA A 2 -31.70 8.75 -2.39
N ARG A 3 -30.79 8.50 -1.45
CA ARG A 3 -29.87 7.35 -1.46
C ARG A 3 -30.66 6.04 -1.58
N LYS A 4 -30.25 5.14 -2.48
CA LYS A 4 -30.92 3.84 -2.65
C LYS A 4 -30.66 2.88 -1.48
N THR A 5 -29.42 2.82 -1.01
CA THR A 5 -29.01 1.99 0.12
C THR A 5 -28.60 2.91 1.28
N PRO A 6 -29.17 2.74 2.49
CA PRO A 6 -28.74 3.51 3.66
C PRO A 6 -27.26 3.33 3.96
N ILE A 7 -26.59 4.38 4.43
CA ILE A 7 -25.13 4.39 4.61
C ILE A 7 -24.66 3.35 5.64
N GLU A 8 -25.46 3.06 6.65
CA GLU A 8 -25.21 2.01 7.65
C GLU A 8 -25.15 0.61 7.05
N ARG A 9 -25.68 0.43 5.84
CA ARG A 9 -25.64 -0.83 5.07
C ARG A 9 -24.55 -0.86 4.00
N TYR A 10 -23.62 0.10 4.02
CA TYR A 10 -22.42 0.06 3.19
C TYR A 10 -21.31 -0.73 3.88
N ARG A 11 -20.55 -1.46 3.08
CA ARG A 11 -19.29 -2.09 3.50
C ARG A 11 -18.24 -1.82 2.43
N ASN A 12 -17.28 -0.97 2.73
CA ASN A 12 -16.14 -0.70 1.87
C ASN A 12 -14.98 -1.58 2.32
N ILE A 13 -14.77 -2.68 1.65
CA ILE A 13 -13.84 -3.71 2.08
C ILE A 13 -12.74 -3.98 1.06
N GLY A 14 -11.57 -4.35 1.56
CA GLY A 14 -10.48 -4.90 0.77
C GLY A 14 -10.33 -6.40 0.96
N ILE A 15 -9.96 -7.08 -0.09
CA ILE A 15 -9.52 -8.47 -0.03
C ILE A 15 -8.01 -8.48 -0.18
N SER A 16 -7.30 -8.92 0.85
CA SER A 16 -5.84 -8.95 0.88
C SER A 16 -5.34 -10.33 1.26
N ALA A 17 -4.24 -10.75 0.67
CA ALA A 17 -3.63 -12.05 0.92
C ALA A 17 -2.16 -12.04 0.47
N HIS A 18 -1.39 -13.00 0.96
CA HIS A 18 -0.12 -13.33 0.30
C HIS A 18 -0.35 -14.05 -1.04
N ILE A 19 0.70 -14.15 -1.84
CA ILE A 19 0.69 -14.87 -3.11
C ILE A 19 0.23 -16.31 -2.87
N ASP A 20 -0.60 -16.83 -3.75
CA ASP A 20 -1.15 -18.19 -3.70
C ASP A 20 -2.04 -18.53 -2.48
N ALA A 21 -2.46 -17.57 -1.66
CA ALA A 21 -3.46 -17.85 -0.62
C ALA A 21 -4.87 -18.10 -1.17
N GLY A 22 -5.09 -17.81 -2.45
CA GLY A 22 -6.39 -17.95 -3.11
C GLY A 22 -7.26 -16.70 -3.04
N LYS A 23 -6.64 -15.53 -3.03
CA LYS A 23 -7.31 -14.23 -3.04
C LYS A 23 -8.27 -14.10 -4.22
N THR A 24 -7.77 -14.20 -5.44
CA THR A 24 -8.56 -14.05 -6.66
C THR A 24 -9.70 -15.08 -6.71
N THR A 25 -9.44 -16.33 -6.36
CA THR A 25 -10.49 -17.36 -6.26
C THR A 25 -11.57 -16.97 -5.25
N THR A 26 -11.20 -16.45 -4.09
CA THR A 26 -12.14 -15.98 -3.08
C THR A 26 -12.98 -14.82 -3.61
N THR A 27 -12.37 -13.84 -4.26
CA THR A 27 -13.06 -12.70 -4.85
C THR A 27 -14.02 -13.13 -5.96
N GLU A 28 -13.62 -14.04 -6.84
CA GLU A 28 -14.50 -14.59 -7.90
C GLU A 28 -15.71 -15.33 -7.31
N ARG A 29 -15.56 -16.05 -6.20
CA ARG A 29 -16.70 -16.67 -5.49
C ARG A 29 -17.64 -15.64 -4.87
N ILE A 30 -17.09 -14.55 -4.32
CA ILE A 30 -17.92 -13.44 -3.83
C ILE A 30 -18.75 -12.85 -4.97
N LEU A 31 -18.15 -12.58 -6.14
CA LEU A 31 -18.84 -12.04 -7.30
C LEU A 31 -19.93 -12.98 -7.82
N PHE A 32 -19.67 -14.28 -7.78
CA PHE A 32 -20.64 -15.29 -8.16
C PHE A 32 -21.85 -15.35 -7.20
N TYR A 33 -21.60 -15.44 -5.89
CA TYR A 33 -22.68 -15.55 -4.90
C TYR A 33 -23.50 -14.27 -4.76
N THR A 34 -22.91 -13.13 -5.06
CA THR A 34 -23.62 -11.84 -5.06
C THR A 34 -24.35 -11.55 -6.39
N GLY A 35 -24.23 -12.44 -7.37
CA GLY A 35 -24.91 -12.32 -8.67
C GLY A 35 -24.28 -11.32 -9.63
N VAL A 36 -23.09 -10.81 -9.34
CA VAL A 36 -22.32 -9.94 -10.25
C VAL A 36 -21.85 -10.76 -11.46
N ASN A 37 -21.37 -11.98 -11.23
CA ASN A 37 -21.00 -12.93 -12.26
C ASN A 37 -22.02 -14.06 -12.35
N HIS A 38 -22.38 -14.45 -13.57
CA HIS A 38 -23.29 -15.57 -13.83
C HIS A 38 -22.58 -16.94 -13.90
N LYS A 39 -21.26 -16.93 -14.04
CA LYS A 39 -20.40 -18.11 -14.06
C LYS A 39 -19.22 -17.89 -13.14
N ILE A 40 -18.73 -18.99 -12.57
CA ILE A 40 -17.50 -18.98 -11.78
C ILE A 40 -16.31 -18.81 -12.72
N GLY A 41 -15.53 -17.74 -12.56
CA GLY A 41 -14.24 -17.56 -13.22
C GLY A 41 -13.16 -18.38 -12.52
N GLU A 42 -12.39 -19.18 -13.27
CA GLU A 42 -11.25 -19.91 -12.73
C GLU A 42 -9.95 -19.20 -13.10
N VAL A 43 -9.08 -19.01 -12.12
CA VAL A 43 -7.79 -18.31 -12.29
C VAL A 43 -6.88 -19.07 -13.26
N HIS A 44 -6.87 -20.40 -13.17
CA HIS A 44 -6.05 -21.24 -14.04
C HIS A 44 -6.44 -21.22 -15.51
N ASP A 45 -7.70 -20.85 -15.79
CA ASP A 45 -8.23 -20.75 -17.15
C ASP A 45 -8.12 -19.30 -17.71
N GLY A 46 -7.54 -18.37 -16.95
CA GLY A 46 -7.45 -16.95 -17.32
C GLY A 46 -8.82 -16.26 -17.39
N ALA A 47 -9.82 -16.81 -16.71
CA ALA A 47 -11.22 -16.36 -16.76
C ALA A 47 -11.63 -15.50 -15.55
N ALA A 48 -10.67 -15.12 -14.69
CA ALA A 48 -10.94 -14.30 -13.51
C ALA A 48 -11.32 -12.87 -13.91
N THR A 49 -12.45 -12.39 -13.40
CA THR A 49 -13.04 -11.11 -13.80
C THR A 49 -12.30 -9.91 -13.20
N MET A 50 -11.73 -10.06 -12.00
CA MET A 50 -11.00 -8.99 -11.31
C MET A 50 -9.56 -8.86 -11.80
N ASP A 51 -8.95 -9.91 -12.33
CA ASP A 51 -7.65 -9.88 -12.99
C ASP A 51 -7.85 -9.50 -14.47
N TRP A 52 -8.07 -8.22 -14.74
CA TRP A 52 -8.45 -7.71 -16.05
C TRP A 52 -7.26 -7.47 -16.98
N MET A 53 -6.04 -7.36 -16.42
CA MET A 53 -4.83 -7.23 -17.21
C MET A 53 -4.36 -8.59 -17.73
N GLU A 54 -3.96 -8.63 -18.99
CA GLU A 54 -3.39 -9.83 -19.61
C GLU A 54 -2.20 -10.39 -18.82
N GLN A 55 -1.37 -9.52 -18.27
CA GLN A 55 -0.23 -9.88 -17.42
C GLN A 55 -0.64 -10.51 -16.09
N GLU A 56 -1.76 -10.07 -15.49
CA GLU A 56 -2.32 -10.68 -14.27
C GLU A 56 -2.77 -12.11 -14.55
N GLN A 57 -3.46 -12.30 -15.67
CA GLN A 57 -3.94 -13.61 -16.12
C GLN A 57 -2.78 -14.57 -16.46
N GLU A 58 -1.79 -14.11 -17.19
CA GLU A 58 -0.61 -14.90 -17.56
C GLU A 58 0.25 -15.31 -16.37
N ARG A 59 0.40 -14.42 -15.37
CA ARG A 59 1.26 -14.64 -14.19
C ARG A 59 0.52 -15.23 -13.00
N GLY A 60 -0.82 -15.20 -13.02
CA GLY A 60 -1.67 -15.63 -11.91
C GLY A 60 -1.53 -14.78 -10.64
N ILE A 61 -1.13 -13.51 -10.78
CA ILE A 61 -0.96 -12.57 -9.67
C ILE A 61 -1.74 -11.28 -9.94
N THR A 62 -2.32 -10.70 -8.90
CA THR A 62 -2.93 -9.36 -8.99
C THR A 62 -1.83 -8.30 -8.96
N ILE A 63 -1.80 -7.45 -9.96
CA ILE A 63 -0.82 -6.36 -10.13
C ILE A 63 -1.45 -5.04 -9.70
N THR A 64 -2.66 -4.76 -10.17
CA THR A 64 -3.39 -3.53 -9.88
C THR A 64 -4.64 -3.82 -9.06
N SER A 65 -4.98 -2.92 -8.13
CA SER A 65 -6.24 -3.03 -7.40
C SER A 65 -7.43 -2.79 -8.33
N ALA A 66 -8.43 -3.66 -8.26
CA ALA A 66 -9.69 -3.52 -8.97
C ALA A 66 -10.81 -3.22 -7.96
N ALA A 67 -11.75 -2.35 -8.33
CA ALA A 67 -12.89 -2.01 -7.49
C ALA A 67 -14.19 -2.49 -8.15
N THR A 68 -15.05 -3.12 -7.36
CA THR A 68 -16.36 -3.54 -7.82
C THR A 68 -17.42 -3.38 -6.73
N THR A 69 -18.67 -3.23 -7.15
CA THR A 69 -19.82 -3.12 -6.25
C THR A 69 -20.67 -4.39 -6.33
N ALA A 70 -21.03 -4.94 -5.19
CA ALA A 70 -21.89 -6.09 -5.04
C ALA A 70 -22.99 -5.84 -4.00
N PHE A 71 -24.03 -6.65 -4.01
CA PHE A 71 -25.13 -6.58 -3.05
C PHE A 71 -25.32 -7.93 -2.39
N TRP A 72 -25.55 -7.93 -1.07
CA TRP A 72 -25.71 -9.15 -0.30
C TRP A 72 -26.84 -9.04 0.72
N LYS A 73 -27.67 -10.10 0.83
CA LYS A 73 -28.82 -10.21 1.73
C LYS A 73 -28.65 -11.29 2.80
N GLY A 74 -27.44 -11.75 3.02
CA GLY A 74 -27.18 -12.90 3.87
C GLY A 74 -27.29 -14.23 3.13
N MET A 75 -26.63 -15.24 3.68
CA MET A 75 -26.60 -16.60 3.15
C MET A 75 -28.00 -17.23 3.05
N ALA A 76 -28.85 -16.97 4.03
CA ALA A 76 -30.24 -17.40 4.05
C ALA A 76 -31.20 -16.42 3.33
N GLY A 77 -30.74 -15.27 2.85
CA GLY A 77 -31.59 -14.26 2.22
C GLY A 77 -32.52 -13.50 3.18
N ASP A 78 -32.25 -13.59 4.48
CA ASP A 78 -33.11 -13.08 5.57
C ASP A 78 -32.68 -11.71 6.10
N ARG A 79 -31.60 -11.15 5.53
CA ARG A 79 -31.06 -9.85 5.94
C ARG A 79 -31.47 -8.72 4.99
N PRO A 80 -31.52 -7.49 5.50
CA PRO A 80 -31.67 -6.34 4.61
C PRO A 80 -30.50 -6.28 3.62
N GLU A 81 -30.76 -5.83 2.40
CA GLU A 81 -29.74 -5.71 1.38
C GLU A 81 -28.65 -4.73 1.80
N HIS A 82 -27.41 -5.19 1.76
CA HIS A 82 -26.21 -4.41 1.98
C HIS A 82 -25.48 -4.19 0.67
N ARG A 83 -24.89 -3.02 0.52
CA ARG A 83 -23.99 -2.69 -0.58
C ARG A 83 -22.55 -2.92 -0.13
N ILE A 84 -21.85 -3.79 -0.84
CA ILE A 84 -20.45 -4.12 -0.58
C ILE A 84 -19.62 -3.59 -1.74
N ASN A 85 -18.78 -2.61 -1.47
CA ASN A 85 -17.75 -2.16 -2.40
C ASN A 85 -16.46 -2.91 -2.08
N ILE A 86 -15.97 -3.66 -3.06
CA ILE A 86 -14.84 -4.55 -2.89
C ILE A 86 -13.65 -3.97 -3.65
N ILE A 87 -12.52 -3.80 -2.98
CA ILE A 87 -11.24 -3.49 -3.60
C ILE A 87 -10.34 -4.72 -3.48
N ASP A 88 -10.02 -5.32 -4.62
CA ASP A 88 -9.07 -6.42 -4.68
C ASP A 88 -7.65 -5.86 -4.71
N THR A 89 -6.80 -6.23 -3.73
CA THR A 89 -5.47 -5.65 -3.55
C THR A 89 -4.37 -6.62 -3.95
N PRO A 90 -3.26 -6.15 -4.56
CA PRO A 90 -2.11 -7.00 -4.83
C PRO A 90 -1.55 -7.65 -3.57
N GLY A 91 -0.99 -8.85 -3.71
CA GLY A 91 -0.30 -9.57 -2.62
C GLY A 91 1.22 -9.47 -2.70
N HIS A 92 1.79 -8.91 -3.76
CA HIS A 92 3.24 -8.88 -3.98
C HIS A 92 3.87 -7.60 -3.40
N VAL A 93 5.05 -7.74 -2.78
CA VAL A 93 5.76 -6.63 -2.13
C VAL A 93 6.16 -5.49 -3.08
N ASP A 94 6.41 -5.78 -4.35
CA ASP A 94 6.73 -4.75 -5.35
C ASP A 94 5.54 -3.81 -5.65
N PHE A 95 4.33 -4.23 -5.27
CA PHE A 95 3.09 -3.44 -5.40
C PHE A 95 2.58 -2.89 -4.07
N THR A 96 3.47 -2.68 -3.12
CA THR A 96 3.14 -2.14 -1.78
C THR A 96 2.31 -0.85 -1.86
N ILE A 97 2.54 -0.04 -2.89
CA ILE A 97 1.78 1.20 -3.09
C ILE A 97 0.30 0.96 -3.39
N GLU A 98 -0.03 -0.08 -4.15
CA GLU A 98 -1.43 -0.43 -4.42
C GLU A 98 -2.15 -0.89 -3.14
N VAL A 99 -1.44 -1.60 -2.27
CA VAL A 99 -1.95 -1.98 -0.95
C VAL A 99 -2.12 -0.76 -0.06
N GLU A 100 -1.15 0.16 -0.03
CA GLU A 100 -1.20 1.42 0.71
C GLU A 100 -2.40 2.28 0.31
N ARG A 101 -2.62 2.46 -0.99
CA ARG A 101 -3.78 3.18 -1.55
C ARG A 101 -5.10 2.56 -1.11
N SER A 102 -5.19 1.24 -1.22
CA SER A 102 -6.39 0.50 -0.85
C SER A 102 -6.67 0.64 0.64
N MET A 103 -5.68 0.39 1.50
CA MET A 103 -5.84 0.49 2.96
C MET A 103 -6.26 1.89 3.42
N ARG A 104 -5.86 2.94 2.70
CA ARG A 104 -6.23 4.33 3.03
C ARG A 104 -7.72 4.61 2.83
N VAL A 105 -8.36 3.95 1.88
CA VAL A 105 -9.75 4.22 1.49
C VAL A 105 -10.75 3.16 1.94
N LEU A 106 -10.27 2.06 2.52
CA LEU A 106 -11.10 0.99 3.05
C LEU A 106 -11.60 1.30 4.46
N ASP A 107 -12.79 0.79 4.77
CA ASP A 107 -13.34 0.80 6.13
C ASP A 107 -13.05 -0.50 6.87
N GLY A 108 -12.89 -1.60 6.12
CA GLY A 108 -12.56 -2.90 6.65
C GLY A 108 -11.81 -3.77 5.64
N ALA A 109 -11.23 -4.85 6.08
CA ALA A 109 -10.49 -5.78 5.23
C ALA A 109 -10.78 -7.25 5.55
N CYS A 110 -10.79 -8.08 4.52
CA CYS A 110 -10.75 -9.54 4.64
C CYS A 110 -9.32 -10.01 4.32
N MET A 111 -8.65 -10.53 5.33
CA MET A 111 -7.30 -11.08 5.21
C MET A 111 -7.41 -12.58 4.94
N VAL A 112 -7.00 -13.00 3.77
CA VAL A 112 -7.05 -14.41 3.35
C VAL A 112 -5.70 -15.07 3.62
N TYR A 113 -5.70 -16.15 4.39
CA TYR A 113 -4.53 -16.95 4.72
C TYR A 113 -4.68 -18.37 4.16
N CYS A 114 -3.57 -18.98 3.81
CA CYS A 114 -3.55 -20.38 3.40
C CYS A 114 -3.55 -21.30 4.62
N ALA A 115 -4.45 -22.29 4.69
CA ALA A 115 -4.49 -23.26 5.77
C ALA A 115 -3.22 -24.11 5.91
N VAL A 116 -2.44 -24.22 4.84
CA VAL A 116 -1.17 -24.96 4.81
C VAL A 116 0.01 -24.03 5.12
N GLY A 117 0.16 -22.95 4.35
CA GLY A 117 1.27 -21.99 4.48
C GLY A 117 1.15 -21.07 5.69
N GLY A 118 -0.05 -20.79 6.13
CA GLY A 118 -0.32 -19.91 7.27
C GLY A 118 0.07 -18.46 7.02
N VAL A 119 0.68 -17.85 8.04
CA VAL A 119 1.16 -16.46 7.97
C VAL A 119 2.51 -16.43 7.26
N GLN A 120 2.60 -15.69 6.18
CA GLN A 120 3.82 -15.47 5.38
C GLN A 120 4.31 -14.03 5.50
N PRO A 121 5.56 -13.71 5.08
CA PRO A 121 6.13 -12.37 5.19
C PRO A 121 5.28 -11.25 4.58
N GLN A 122 4.70 -11.54 3.42
CA GLN A 122 3.80 -10.60 2.75
C GLN A 122 2.55 -10.32 3.59
N SER A 123 2.05 -11.31 4.34
CA SER A 123 0.95 -11.12 5.29
C SER A 123 1.34 -10.14 6.39
N GLU A 124 2.59 -10.17 6.86
CA GLU A 124 3.10 -9.25 7.88
C GLU A 124 3.17 -7.80 7.37
N THR A 125 3.59 -7.62 6.13
CA THR A 125 3.64 -6.29 5.48
C THR A 125 2.26 -5.68 5.34
N VAL A 126 1.31 -6.44 4.79
CA VAL A 126 -0.08 -5.99 4.67
C VAL A 126 -0.71 -5.73 6.04
N TRP A 127 -0.39 -6.57 7.03
CA TRP A 127 -0.83 -6.40 8.40
C TRP A 127 -0.34 -5.10 9.03
N ARG A 128 0.94 -4.76 8.85
CA ARG A 128 1.51 -3.47 9.31
C ARG A 128 0.82 -2.27 8.68
N GLN A 129 0.53 -2.34 7.37
CA GLN A 129 -0.20 -1.28 6.68
C GLN A 129 -1.63 -1.14 7.20
N ALA A 130 -2.33 -2.25 7.43
CA ALA A 130 -3.65 -2.23 8.04
C ALA A 130 -3.63 -1.65 9.47
N ASN A 131 -2.58 -1.91 10.25
CA ASN A 131 -2.38 -1.29 11.57
C ASN A 131 -2.14 0.22 11.47
N LYS A 132 -1.32 0.66 10.50
CA LYS A 132 -1.04 2.08 10.25
C LYS A 132 -2.32 2.89 10.03
N TYR A 133 -3.25 2.36 9.26
CA TYR A 133 -4.52 3.00 8.95
C TYR A 133 -5.67 2.57 9.88
N LYS A 134 -5.40 1.78 10.91
CA LYS A 134 -6.39 1.27 11.87
C LYS A 134 -7.59 0.63 11.19
N VAL A 135 -7.34 -0.20 10.18
CA VAL A 135 -8.39 -0.88 9.40
C VAL A 135 -8.86 -2.12 10.16
N PRO A 136 -10.14 -2.20 10.57
CA PRO A 136 -10.75 -3.40 11.11
C PRO A 136 -10.69 -4.56 10.11
N ARG A 137 -10.49 -5.78 10.59
CA ARG A 137 -10.28 -6.92 9.68
C ARG A 137 -10.83 -8.23 10.18
N LEU A 138 -11.19 -9.09 9.21
CA LEU A 138 -11.49 -10.49 9.38
C LEU A 138 -10.31 -11.33 8.92
N ALA A 139 -10.14 -12.52 9.48
CA ALA A 139 -9.23 -13.54 8.99
C ALA A 139 -10.03 -14.68 8.37
N PHE A 140 -9.75 -15.00 7.10
CA PHE A 140 -10.36 -16.12 6.38
C PHE A 140 -9.28 -17.13 6.03
N ILE A 141 -9.36 -18.32 6.63
CA ILE A 141 -8.41 -19.42 6.40
C ILE A 141 -8.89 -20.26 5.24
N ASN A 142 -8.30 -20.05 4.10
CA ASN A 142 -8.65 -20.68 2.83
C ASN A 142 -7.85 -21.95 2.55
N LYS A 143 -8.28 -22.74 1.60
CA LYS A 143 -7.64 -23.99 1.18
C LYS A 143 -7.64 -25.07 2.26
N MET A 144 -8.72 -25.17 3.03
CA MET A 144 -8.89 -26.22 4.03
C MET A 144 -8.93 -27.65 3.45
N ASP A 145 -9.12 -27.76 2.14
CA ASP A 145 -9.13 -29.02 1.37
C ASP A 145 -7.72 -29.52 0.98
N ARG A 146 -6.69 -28.71 1.19
CA ARG A 146 -5.31 -29.07 0.81
C ARG A 146 -4.64 -29.95 1.85
N THR A 147 -3.77 -30.86 1.38
CA THR A 147 -2.93 -31.69 2.26
C THR A 147 -2.07 -30.83 3.16
N GLY A 148 -2.07 -31.09 4.45
CA GLY A 148 -1.39 -30.29 5.48
C GLY A 148 -2.18 -29.11 6.00
N ALA A 149 -3.45 -28.93 5.59
CA ALA A 149 -4.32 -27.88 6.08
C ALA A 149 -4.60 -28.01 7.59
N ASN A 150 -4.38 -26.93 8.34
CA ASN A 150 -4.59 -26.90 9.78
C ASN A 150 -5.04 -25.51 10.27
N PHE A 151 -6.32 -25.39 10.62
CA PHE A 151 -6.93 -24.16 11.08
C PHE A 151 -6.30 -23.63 12.37
N PHE A 152 -6.10 -24.49 13.36
CA PHE A 152 -5.58 -24.08 14.67
C PHE A 152 -4.10 -23.71 14.64
N LYS A 153 -3.33 -24.33 13.75
CA LYS A 153 -1.95 -23.90 13.45
C LYS A 153 -1.90 -22.45 12.99
N VAL A 154 -2.79 -22.06 12.07
CA VAL A 154 -2.86 -20.68 11.58
C VAL A 154 -3.32 -19.75 12.68
N TYR A 155 -4.26 -20.17 13.54
CA TYR A 155 -4.64 -19.40 14.73
C TYR A 155 -3.44 -19.06 15.62
N ASP A 156 -2.58 -20.02 15.92
CA ASP A 156 -1.38 -19.82 16.71
C ASP A 156 -0.38 -18.89 16.01
N GLN A 157 -0.21 -19.04 14.70
CA GLN A 157 0.67 -18.16 13.91
C GLN A 157 0.18 -16.71 13.86
N LEU A 158 -1.12 -16.46 13.76
CA LEU A 158 -1.69 -15.12 13.84
C LEU A 158 -1.34 -14.44 15.17
N LYS A 159 -1.41 -15.18 16.28
CA LYS A 159 -1.03 -14.68 17.61
C LYS A 159 0.47 -14.41 17.73
N LEU A 160 1.29 -15.34 17.30
CA LEU A 160 2.75 -15.29 17.49
C LEU A 160 3.42 -14.31 16.52
N ARG A 161 3.11 -14.39 15.24
CA ARG A 161 3.79 -13.62 14.19
C ARG A 161 3.19 -12.22 13.99
N LEU A 162 1.86 -12.10 13.99
CA LEU A 162 1.18 -10.83 13.76
C LEU A 162 0.82 -10.11 15.06
N LYS A 163 1.00 -10.76 16.20
CA LYS A 163 0.53 -10.28 17.52
C LYS A 163 -0.96 -9.90 17.47
N ALA A 164 -1.70 -10.66 16.66
CA ALA A 164 -3.13 -10.52 16.50
C ALA A 164 -3.89 -11.12 17.69
N ASN A 165 -5.15 -10.79 17.79
CA ASN A 165 -6.09 -11.41 18.73
C ASN A 165 -7.22 -12.08 17.96
N PRO A 166 -6.96 -13.22 17.27
CA PRO A 166 -7.95 -13.90 16.49
C PRO A 166 -9.02 -14.53 17.37
N VAL A 167 -10.28 -14.37 16.97
CA VAL A 167 -11.44 -14.98 17.65
C VAL A 167 -12.16 -15.85 16.64
N PRO A 168 -11.99 -17.17 16.65
CA PRO A 168 -12.75 -18.07 15.81
C PRO A 168 -14.25 -17.95 16.05
N VAL A 169 -15.00 -17.68 14.99
CA VAL A 169 -16.47 -17.65 15.00
C VAL A 169 -17.04 -18.90 14.31
N VAL A 170 -16.18 -19.65 13.66
CA VAL A 170 -16.44 -20.99 13.13
C VAL A 170 -15.30 -21.92 13.46
N VAL A 171 -15.54 -23.21 13.48
CA VAL A 171 -14.50 -24.26 13.49
C VAL A 171 -14.73 -25.19 12.29
N PRO A 172 -13.67 -25.72 11.66
CA PRO A 172 -13.82 -26.60 10.51
C PRO A 172 -14.38 -27.96 10.91
N ILE A 173 -15.16 -28.55 10.00
CA ILE A 173 -15.60 -29.94 10.06
C ILE A 173 -14.65 -30.75 9.17
N GLY A 174 -13.66 -31.40 9.78
CA GLY A 174 -12.59 -32.09 9.07
C GLY A 174 -11.51 -31.14 8.53
N ALA A 175 -10.56 -31.72 7.85
CA ALA A 175 -9.48 -31.03 7.13
C ALA A 175 -9.05 -31.89 5.95
N GLU A 176 -8.35 -31.31 4.98
CA GLU A 176 -7.92 -32.00 3.76
C GLU A 176 -9.12 -32.61 3.01
N ASP A 177 -9.00 -33.85 2.58
CA ASP A 177 -10.08 -34.56 1.86
C ASP A 177 -11.36 -34.75 2.69
N THR A 178 -11.26 -34.61 4.02
CA THR A 178 -12.42 -34.77 4.94
C THR A 178 -13.13 -33.45 5.25
N PHE A 179 -12.65 -32.33 4.71
CA PHE A 179 -13.27 -31.03 4.93
C PHE A 179 -14.63 -30.94 4.22
N THR A 180 -15.70 -30.90 4.99
CA THR A 180 -17.09 -30.88 4.48
C THR A 180 -17.83 -29.59 4.72
N GLY A 181 -17.47 -28.85 5.74
CA GLY A 181 -18.15 -27.60 6.12
C GLY A 181 -17.56 -27.01 7.39
N VAL A 182 -18.33 -26.16 8.05
CA VAL A 182 -17.93 -25.49 9.29
C VAL A 182 -19.03 -25.58 10.34
N VAL A 183 -18.67 -25.47 11.60
CA VAL A 183 -19.62 -25.25 12.70
C VAL A 183 -19.66 -23.76 13.01
N ASP A 184 -20.82 -23.15 12.88
CA ASP A 184 -21.05 -21.78 13.32
C ASP A 184 -21.19 -21.75 14.85
N LEU A 185 -20.21 -21.17 15.52
CA LEU A 185 -20.16 -21.12 16.97
C LEU A 185 -21.19 -20.16 17.58
N ILE A 186 -21.72 -19.22 16.80
CA ILE A 186 -22.76 -18.31 17.29
C ILE A 186 -24.08 -19.06 17.37
N LYS A 187 -24.44 -19.80 16.35
CA LYS A 187 -25.69 -20.59 16.27
C LYS A 187 -25.57 -21.99 16.87
N MET A 188 -24.36 -22.49 17.06
CA MET A 188 -24.06 -23.88 17.43
C MET A 188 -24.72 -24.88 16.49
N LYS A 189 -24.56 -24.65 15.20
CA LYS A 189 -25.02 -25.52 14.11
C LYS A 189 -23.91 -25.72 13.09
N ALA A 190 -23.87 -26.92 12.52
CA ALA A 190 -23.00 -27.22 11.39
C ALA A 190 -23.63 -26.64 10.11
N ILE A 191 -22.78 -26.11 9.25
CA ILE A 191 -23.15 -25.63 7.91
C ILE A 191 -22.46 -26.53 6.90
N ILE A 192 -23.24 -27.22 6.08
CA ILE A 192 -22.77 -28.13 5.02
C ILE A 192 -23.20 -27.57 3.68
N TRP A 193 -22.26 -27.35 2.77
CA TRP A 193 -22.52 -26.88 1.41
C TRP A 193 -22.63 -28.04 0.44
N ASP A 194 -23.61 -27.98 -0.46
CA ASP A 194 -23.82 -28.96 -1.51
C ASP A 194 -22.88 -28.70 -2.70
N GLU A 195 -22.01 -29.64 -3.00
CA GLU A 195 -21.03 -29.53 -4.09
C GLU A 195 -21.71 -29.52 -5.48
N ALA A 196 -22.80 -30.27 -5.67
CA ALA A 196 -23.50 -30.36 -6.94
C ALA A 196 -24.10 -29.01 -7.35
N SER A 197 -24.46 -28.17 -6.39
CA SER A 197 -25.00 -26.84 -6.61
C SER A 197 -23.92 -25.75 -6.70
N GLN A 198 -22.63 -26.09 -6.74
CA GLN A 198 -21.51 -25.17 -6.63
C GLN A 198 -21.58 -24.30 -5.35
N GLY A 199 -22.05 -24.89 -4.25
CA GLY A 199 -22.17 -24.24 -2.96
C GLY A 199 -23.33 -23.24 -2.84
N THR A 200 -24.20 -23.10 -3.83
CA THR A 200 -25.37 -22.21 -3.74
C THR A 200 -26.43 -22.72 -2.77
N LYS A 201 -26.46 -24.03 -2.54
CA LYS A 201 -27.32 -24.68 -1.54
C LYS A 201 -26.48 -25.12 -0.35
N PHE A 202 -27.07 -24.95 0.83
CA PHE A 202 -26.45 -25.37 2.10
C PHE A 202 -27.55 -25.87 3.05
N SER A 203 -27.13 -26.64 4.06
CA SER A 203 -27.99 -27.09 5.15
C SER A 203 -27.41 -26.77 6.50
N TYR A 204 -28.28 -26.48 7.46
CA TYR A 204 -27.91 -26.46 8.88
C TYR A 204 -28.16 -27.85 9.46
N GLU A 205 -27.13 -28.39 10.10
CA GLU A 205 -27.16 -29.73 10.70
C GLU A 205 -26.72 -29.67 12.17
N ASP A 206 -26.91 -30.73 12.89
CA ASP A 206 -26.40 -30.84 14.24
C ASP A 206 -24.89 -31.03 14.22
N ILE A 207 -24.21 -30.54 15.27
CA ILE A 207 -22.79 -30.64 15.41
C ILE A 207 -22.40 -32.11 15.47
N PRO A 208 -21.41 -32.56 14.66
CA PRO A 208 -20.87 -33.92 14.78
C PRO A 208 -20.40 -34.22 16.21
N ALA A 209 -20.76 -35.37 16.75
CA ALA A 209 -20.46 -35.72 18.13
C ALA A 209 -18.96 -35.62 18.49
N ALA A 210 -18.08 -35.93 17.54
CA ALA A 210 -16.62 -35.83 17.71
C ALA A 210 -16.12 -34.38 17.88
N LEU A 211 -16.89 -33.39 17.42
CA LEU A 211 -16.53 -31.96 17.48
C LEU A 211 -17.23 -31.20 18.63
N GLN A 212 -18.16 -31.83 19.32
CA GLN A 212 -19.00 -31.17 20.33
C GLN A 212 -18.15 -30.48 21.39
N ALA A 213 -17.18 -31.17 21.98
CA ALA A 213 -16.31 -30.64 23.03
C ALA A 213 -15.44 -29.48 22.50
N THR A 214 -14.90 -29.61 21.30
CA THR A 214 -14.12 -28.56 20.64
C THR A 214 -14.97 -27.31 20.38
N CYS A 215 -16.19 -27.49 19.90
CA CYS A 215 -17.10 -26.38 19.65
C CYS A 215 -17.51 -25.66 20.93
N GLU A 216 -17.76 -26.38 22.01
CA GLU A 216 -18.09 -25.80 23.33
C GLU A 216 -16.91 -24.99 23.89
N GLU A 217 -15.69 -25.51 23.78
CA GLU A 217 -14.48 -24.79 24.19
C GLU A 217 -14.30 -23.48 23.42
N TRP A 218 -14.36 -23.55 22.10
CA TRP A 218 -14.15 -22.35 21.25
C TRP A 218 -15.32 -21.38 21.33
N ARG A 219 -16.55 -21.87 21.51
CA ARG A 219 -17.68 -20.99 21.80
C ARG A 219 -17.46 -20.22 23.09
N GLY A 220 -16.99 -20.88 24.15
CA GLY A 220 -16.69 -20.23 25.42
C GLY A 220 -15.69 -19.08 25.25
N LYS A 221 -14.60 -19.31 24.52
CA LYS A 221 -13.61 -18.27 24.18
C LYS A 221 -14.21 -17.12 23.37
N MET A 222 -15.08 -17.42 22.40
CA MET A 222 -15.74 -16.41 21.60
C MET A 222 -16.73 -15.56 22.42
N VAL A 223 -17.53 -16.18 23.27
CA VAL A 223 -18.50 -15.46 24.13
C VAL A 223 -17.77 -14.58 25.14
N GLU A 224 -16.69 -15.07 25.72
CA GLU A 224 -15.82 -14.27 26.60
C GLU A 224 -15.25 -13.05 25.86
N ALA A 225 -14.73 -13.23 24.64
CA ALA A 225 -14.24 -12.14 23.81
C ALA A 225 -15.34 -11.11 23.48
N ALA A 226 -16.58 -11.54 23.24
CA ALA A 226 -17.71 -10.65 23.04
C ALA A 226 -18.09 -9.90 24.33
N ALA A 227 -18.07 -10.57 25.49
CA ALA A 227 -18.40 -10.00 26.78
C ALA A 227 -17.43 -8.86 27.21
N GLU A 228 -16.16 -8.96 26.81
CA GLU A 228 -15.14 -7.94 27.06
C GLU A 228 -15.42 -6.59 26.36
N ALA A 229 -16.44 -6.49 25.52
CA ALA A 229 -16.79 -5.26 24.81
C ALA A 229 -17.28 -4.15 25.76
N ASN A 230 -17.98 -4.49 26.83
CA ASN A 230 -18.45 -3.55 27.84
C ASN A 230 -18.76 -4.24 29.19
N GLU A 231 -18.88 -3.43 30.24
CA GLU A 231 -19.14 -3.92 31.61
C GLU A 231 -20.49 -4.63 31.75
N GLU A 232 -21.52 -4.19 31.06
CA GLU A 232 -22.87 -4.78 31.14
C GLU A 232 -22.84 -6.23 30.59
N MET A 233 -22.26 -6.46 29.43
CA MET A 233 -22.09 -7.79 28.85
C MET A 233 -21.19 -8.67 29.70
N MET A 234 -20.11 -8.13 30.26
CA MET A 234 -19.22 -8.87 31.13
C MET A 234 -19.92 -9.32 32.42
N ASN A 235 -20.66 -8.43 33.08
CA ASN A 235 -21.42 -8.77 34.28
C ASN A 235 -22.45 -9.87 33.99
N LYS A 236 -23.22 -9.74 32.91
CA LYS A 236 -24.16 -10.75 32.47
C LYS A 236 -23.50 -12.11 32.21
N TYR A 237 -22.35 -12.11 31.52
CA TYR A 237 -21.58 -13.32 31.24
C TYR A 237 -21.07 -13.97 32.56
N LEU A 238 -20.57 -13.18 33.50
CA LEU A 238 -20.11 -13.70 34.80
C LEU A 238 -21.24 -14.26 35.67
N GLU A 239 -22.46 -13.72 35.54
CA GLU A 239 -23.62 -14.18 36.31
C GLU A 239 -24.27 -15.42 35.65
N THR A 240 -24.41 -15.44 34.36
CA THR A 240 -25.21 -16.45 33.61
C THR A 240 -24.36 -17.47 32.85
N GLY A 241 -23.10 -17.15 32.59
CA GLY A 241 -22.21 -17.93 31.73
C GLY A 241 -22.49 -17.82 30.24
N GLU A 242 -23.49 -17.02 29.81
CA GLU A 242 -23.91 -16.91 28.42
C GLU A 242 -24.37 -15.52 28.01
N LEU A 243 -24.33 -15.26 26.69
CA LEU A 243 -24.89 -14.08 26.02
C LEU A 243 -25.84 -14.53 24.89
N SER A 244 -26.79 -13.70 24.51
CA SER A 244 -27.65 -13.95 23.36
C SER A 244 -26.82 -13.84 22.06
N GLU A 245 -27.34 -14.41 20.95
CA GLU A 245 -26.70 -14.30 19.63
C GLU A 245 -26.49 -12.84 19.23
N GLU A 246 -27.47 -11.97 19.48
CA GLU A 246 -27.40 -10.53 19.17
C GLU A 246 -26.31 -9.83 19.99
N GLU A 247 -26.20 -10.16 21.28
CA GLU A 247 -25.17 -9.62 22.17
C GLU A 247 -23.76 -10.09 21.76
N ILE A 248 -23.62 -11.36 21.38
CA ILE A 248 -22.35 -11.89 20.87
C ILE A 248 -21.94 -11.15 19.59
N VAL A 249 -22.82 -11.01 18.62
CA VAL A 249 -22.53 -10.32 17.36
C VAL A 249 -22.19 -8.86 17.64
N LYS A 250 -22.93 -8.17 18.48
CA LYS A 250 -22.68 -6.78 18.84
C LYS A 250 -21.31 -6.61 19.53
N GLY A 251 -21.02 -7.43 20.52
CA GLY A 251 -19.75 -7.37 21.25
C GLY A 251 -18.54 -7.65 20.37
N LEU A 252 -18.62 -8.66 19.53
CA LEU A 252 -17.58 -8.98 18.55
C LEU A 252 -17.40 -7.85 17.51
N ARG A 253 -18.53 -7.27 17.05
CA ARG A 253 -18.48 -6.13 16.11
C ARG A 253 -17.80 -4.93 16.72
N ASP A 254 -18.19 -4.52 17.92
CA ASP A 254 -17.65 -3.34 18.59
C ASP A 254 -16.12 -3.48 18.78
N ARG A 255 -15.66 -4.64 19.21
CA ARG A 255 -14.23 -4.92 19.37
C ARG A 255 -13.46 -5.08 18.06
N THR A 256 -14.11 -5.60 17.01
CA THR A 256 -13.51 -5.67 15.68
C THR A 256 -13.31 -4.29 15.08
N ILE A 257 -14.30 -3.41 15.21
CA ILE A 257 -14.23 -2.01 14.75
C ILE A 257 -13.15 -1.24 15.53
N ALA A 258 -12.99 -1.53 16.82
CA ALA A 258 -11.91 -0.98 17.64
C ALA A 258 -10.52 -1.58 17.32
N CYS A 259 -10.42 -2.52 16.40
CA CYS A 259 -9.19 -3.25 16.05
C CYS A 259 -8.59 -4.07 17.20
N GLU A 260 -9.37 -4.42 18.21
CA GLU A 260 -8.93 -5.21 19.36
C GLU A 260 -8.90 -6.71 19.11
N ILE A 261 -9.82 -7.18 18.27
CA ILE A 261 -9.94 -8.58 17.85
C ILE A 261 -10.08 -8.71 16.35
N GLN A 262 -9.86 -9.92 15.84
CA GLN A 262 -10.08 -10.28 14.44
C GLN A 262 -10.92 -11.57 14.39
N PRO A 263 -12.21 -11.47 13.99
CA PRO A 263 -13.03 -12.66 13.77
C PRO A 263 -12.37 -13.58 12.75
N MET A 264 -12.27 -14.86 13.07
CA MET A 264 -11.58 -15.86 12.27
C MET A 264 -12.56 -16.88 11.74
N LEU A 265 -12.52 -17.08 10.42
CA LEU A 265 -13.34 -18.04 9.67
C LEU A 265 -12.46 -18.95 8.84
N CYS A 266 -13.04 -20.00 8.27
CA CYS A 266 -12.33 -20.87 7.35
C CYS A 266 -13.24 -21.39 6.23
N GLY A 267 -12.61 -21.94 5.20
CA GLY A 267 -13.29 -22.53 4.07
C GLY A 267 -12.32 -22.99 2.98
N THR A 268 -12.87 -23.31 1.86
CA THR A 268 -12.15 -23.54 0.60
C THR A 268 -12.91 -22.89 -0.54
N ALA A 269 -12.40 -21.75 -1.01
CA ALA A 269 -13.02 -21.02 -2.11
C ALA A 269 -13.09 -21.88 -3.38
N PHE A 270 -12.04 -22.63 -3.68
CA PHE A 270 -12.00 -23.52 -4.86
C PHE A 270 -13.10 -24.60 -4.83
N LYS A 271 -13.39 -25.17 -3.67
CA LYS A 271 -14.46 -26.16 -3.46
C LYS A 271 -15.81 -25.56 -3.07
N ASN A 272 -15.94 -24.23 -3.17
CA ASN A 272 -17.20 -23.52 -2.94
C ASN A 272 -17.78 -23.67 -1.52
N LYS A 273 -16.93 -23.71 -0.50
CA LYS A 273 -17.33 -23.87 0.91
C LYS A 273 -16.81 -22.73 1.78
N GLY A 274 -17.68 -22.09 2.54
CA GLY A 274 -17.34 -21.12 3.57
C GLY A 274 -17.34 -19.66 3.15
N VAL A 275 -17.32 -19.32 1.86
CA VAL A 275 -17.27 -17.94 1.37
C VAL A 275 -18.54 -17.15 1.72
N GLN A 276 -19.71 -17.77 1.61
CA GLN A 276 -20.97 -17.09 1.99
C GLN A 276 -21.01 -16.78 3.49
N ARG A 277 -20.51 -17.69 4.33
CA ARG A 277 -20.42 -17.41 5.79
C ARG A 277 -19.45 -16.27 6.08
N MET A 278 -18.37 -16.14 5.30
CA MET A 278 -17.48 -14.99 5.38
C MET A 278 -18.19 -13.69 4.97
N LEU A 279 -19.01 -13.71 3.91
CA LEU A 279 -19.83 -12.55 3.52
C LEU A 279 -20.80 -12.14 4.61
N ASP A 280 -21.42 -13.08 5.30
CA ASP A 280 -22.25 -12.78 6.46
C ASP A 280 -21.44 -12.15 7.60
N ALA A 281 -20.21 -12.61 7.83
CA ALA A 281 -19.30 -12.03 8.81
C ALA A 281 -18.88 -10.60 8.43
N VAL A 282 -18.73 -10.28 7.15
CA VAL A 282 -18.50 -8.91 6.67
C VAL A 282 -19.65 -7.99 7.10
N LEU A 283 -20.88 -8.44 6.96
CA LEU A 283 -22.05 -7.67 7.39
C LEU A 283 -22.12 -7.53 8.92
N ASP A 284 -21.80 -8.61 9.64
CA ASP A 284 -21.90 -8.66 11.10
C ASP A 284 -20.83 -7.86 11.82
N PHE A 285 -19.57 -7.93 11.35
CA PHE A 285 -18.41 -7.48 12.13
C PHE A 285 -17.64 -6.31 11.52
N LEU A 286 -17.69 -6.10 10.22
CA LEU A 286 -16.97 -4.97 9.60
C LEU A 286 -17.80 -3.69 9.62
N PRO A 287 -17.13 -2.53 9.72
CA PRO A 287 -17.80 -1.25 9.86
C PRO A 287 -18.48 -0.78 8.58
N SER A 288 -19.51 0.03 8.75
CA SER A 288 -20.02 0.96 7.74
C SER A 288 -19.23 2.27 7.79
N PRO A 289 -19.38 3.17 6.79
CA PRO A 289 -18.71 4.48 6.81
C PRO A 289 -19.01 5.35 8.04
N ILE A 290 -20.15 5.15 8.70
CA ILE A 290 -20.53 5.89 9.91
C ILE A 290 -19.97 5.30 11.20
N ASP A 291 -19.50 4.06 11.17
CA ASP A 291 -18.92 3.38 12.33
C ASP A 291 -17.45 3.74 12.56
N ILE A 292 -16.80 4.30 11.54
CA ILE A 292 -15.41 4.76 11.60
C ILE A 292 -15.34 6.24 12.01
N PRO A 293 -14.21 6.70 12.60
CA PRO A 293 -14.04 8.11 12.91
C PRO A 293 -14.22 9.02 11.69
N PRO A 294 -14.71 10.26 11.86
CA PRO A 294 -14.73 11.25 10.79
C PRO A 294 -13.36 11.43 10.15
N VAL A 295 -13.33 11.69 8.83
CA VAL A 295 -12.08 11.92 8.15
C VAL A 295 -11.47 13.27 8.58
N LEU A 296 -10.17 13.24 8.85
CA LEU A 296 -9.40 14.43 9.24
C LEU A 296 -8.79 15.11 8.01
N GLY A 297 -8.71 16.43 8.08
CA GLY A 297 -8.05 17.23 7.07
C GLY A 297 -7.54 18.55 7.65
N GLU A 298 -6.89 19.32 6.80
CA GLU A 298 -6.30 20.61 7.13
C GLU A 298 -7.00 21.70 6.28
N LEU A 299 -7.42 22.77 6.94
CA LEU A 299 -8.00 23.95 6.30
C LEU A 299 -6.91 24.87 5.75
N GLU A 300 -7.28 25.89 4.97
CA GLU A 300 -6.34 26.86 4.37
C GLU A 300 -5.50 27.63 5.41
N ASP A 301 -6.02 27.83 6.61
CA ASP A 301 -5.34 28.47 7.73
C ASP A 301 -4.41 27.53 8.53
N GLY A 302 -4.33 26.26 8.15
CA GLY A 302 -3.57 25.22 8.83
C GLY A 302 -4.28 24.57 10.03
N GLU A 303 -5.53 24.98 10.32
CA GLU A 303 -6.32 24.33 11.36
C GLU A 303 -6.80 22.93 10.92
N ARG A 304 -6.82 21.99 11.86
CA ARG A 304 -7.38 20.66 11.62
C ARG A 304 -8.90 20.71 11.68
N ALA A 305 -9.54 20.07 10.73
CA ALA A 305 -10.98 19.94 10.66
C ALA A 305 -11.40 18.50 10.36
N GLU A 306 -12.61 18.19 10.76
CA GLU A 306 -13.25 16.89 10.53
C GLU A 306 -14.39 17.01 9.53
N ARG A 307 -14.65 15.92 8.78
CA ARG A 307 -15.83 15.77 7.93
C ARG A 307 -16.53 14.47 8.31
N ARG A 308 -17.79 14.55 8.71
CA ARG A 308 -18.62 13.38 9.04
C ARG A 308 -19.04 12.66 7.78
N ALA A 309 -19.20 11.35 7.87
CA ALA A 309 -19.76 10.53 6.79
C ALA A 309 -21.28 10.71 6.71
N ALA A 310 -21.73 11.85 6.17
CA ALA A 310 -23.13 12.20 6.04
C ALA A 310 -23.37 12.96 4.73
N ASP A 311 -24.54 12.77 4.10
CA ASP A 311 -24.88 13.37 2.82
C ASP A 311 -25.12 14.89 2.92
N ASP A 312 -25.50 15.39 4.10
CA ASP A 312 -25.73 16.80 4.40
C ASP A 312 -24.46 17.55 4.81
N GLU A 313 -23.33 16.85 4.91
CA GLU A 313 -22.03 17.46 5.19
C GLU A 313 -21.43 18.11 3.92
N LYS A 314 -20.44 18.95 4.12
CA LYS A 314 -19.65 19.55 3.02
C LYS A 314 -18.92 18.47 2.26
N PHE A 315 -18.96 18.55 0.92
CA PHE A 315 -18.36 17.51 0.09
C PHE A 315 -16.85 17.43 0.26
N SER A 316 -16.36 16.21 0.47
CA SER A 316 -14.94 15.89 0.42
C SER A 316 -14.72 14.45 -0.08
N ALA A 317 -13.74 14.30 -0.94
CA ALA A 317 -13.36 13.02 -1.53
C ALA A 317 -11.85 12.95 -1.73
N LEU A 318 -11.32 11.74 -1.77
CA LEU A 318 -9.91 11.45 -2.02
C LEU A 318 -9.76 10.67 -3.31
N ALA A 319 -8.99 11.20 -4.26
CA ALA A 319 -8.55 10.48 -5.44
C ALA A 319 -7.45 9.50 -5.05
N PHE A 320 -7.70 8.20 -5.18
CA PHE A 320 -6.76 7.19 -4.69
C PHE A 320 -6.13 6.35 -5.79
N LYS A 321 -6.67 6.37 -7.00
CA LYS A 321 -6.13 5.63 -8.13
C LYS A 321 -6.45 6.29 -9.45
N ILE A 322 -5.48 6.25 -10.37
CA ILE A 322 -5.65 6.65 -11.77
C ILE A 322 -5.44 5.43 -12.64
N MET A 323 -6.25 5.30 -13.66
CA MET A 323 -6.16 4.25 -14.67
C MET A 323 -6.39 4.85 -16.05
N THR A 324 -5.61 4.44 -17.03
CA THR A 324 -5.85 4.80 -18.43
C THR A 324 -6.72 3.72 -19.08
N ASP A 325 -7.86 4.15 -19.60
CA ASP A 325 -8.80 3.29 -20.31
C ASP A 325 -8.76 3.58 -21.80
N PRO A 326 -8.71 2.55 -22.66
CA PRO A 326 -8.61 2.73 -24.11
C PRO A 326 -9.79 3.47 -24.73
N PHE A 327 -10.98 3.40 -24.13
CA PHE A 327 -12.23 3.93 -24.70
C PHE A 327 -12.65 5.27 -24.11
N VAL A 328 -12.41 5.49 -22.82
CA VAL A 328 -12.87 6.71 -22.13
C VAL A 328 -11.72 7.62 -21.69
N GLY A 329 -10.47 7.19 -21.87
CA GLY A 329 -9.29 7.94 -21.47
C GLY A 329 -8.96 7.76 -19.99
N GLN A 330 -8.56 8.83 -19.33
CA GLN A 330 -8.17 8.76 -17.93
C GLN A 330 -9.39 8.62 -17.01
N LEU A 331 -9.36 7.57 -16.19
CA LEU A 331 -10.30 7.29 -15.10
C LEU A 331 -9.64 7.61 -13.77
N ILE A 332 -10.29 8.41 -12.95
CA ILE A 332 -9.83 8.75 -11.61
C ILE A 332 -10.79 8.15 -10.60
N PHE A 333 -10.30 7.16 -9.86
CA PHE A 333 -11.06 6.54 -8.79
C PHE A 333 -10.96 7.39 -7.54
N PHE A 334 -12.11 7.64 -6.93
CA PHE A 334 -12.20 8.44 -5.72
C PHE A 334 -13.16 7.83 -4.71
N ARG A 335 -12.87 8.06 -3.44
CA ARG A 335 -13.77 7.77 -2.34
C ARG A 335 -14.38 9.04 -1.81
N VAL A 336 -15.69 9.07 -1.69
CA VAL A 336 -16.43 10.16 -1.04
C VAL A 336 -16.46 9.91 0.46
N TYR A 337 -15.90 10.84 1.22
CA TYR A 337 -15.91 10.79 2.69
C TYR A 337 -17.09 11.54 3.29
N SER A 338 -17.52 12.61 2.67
CA SER A 338 -18.61 13.44 3.17
C SER A 338 -19.35 14.15 2.03
N GLY A 339 -20.61 14.46 2.25
CA GLY A 339 -21.43 15.23 1.32
C GLY A 339 -21.84 14.46 0.07
N THR A 340 -22.38 15.19 -0.89
CA THR A 340 -22.83 14.70 -2.19
C THR A 340 -22.33 15.57 -3.31
N THR A 341 -22.14 15.03 -4.50
CA THR A 341 -21.84 15.78 -5.72
C THR A 341 -22.45 15.11 -6.94
N LYS A 342 -22.64 15.88 -8.01
CA LYS A 342 -23.27 15.44 -9.25
C LYS A 342 -22.33 15.57 -10.43
N SER A 343 -22.57 14.79 -11.45
CA SER A 343 -21.95 14.98 -12.75
C SER A 343 -22.21 16.41 -13.26
N GLY A 344 -21.16 17.10 -13.67
CA GLY A 344 -21.19 18.48 -14.13
C GLY A 344 -20.86 19.54 -13.06
N ASP A 345 -20.82 19.17 -11.78
CA ASP A 345 -20.43 20.09 -10.71
C ASP A 345 -18.95 20.51 -10.82
N THR A 346 -18.68 21.70 -10.31
CA THR A 346 -17.30 22.20 -10.19
C THR A 346 -16.77 21.86 -8.81
N LEU A 347 -15.66 21.13 -8.75
CA LEU A 347 -14.96 20.76 -7.53
C LEU A 347 -13.64 21.52 -7.42
N LEU A 348 -13.15 21.70 -6.21
CA LEU A 348 -11.81 22.20 -5.94
C LEU A 348 -10.87 20.98 -5.70
N ASN A 349 -9.81 20.90 -6.48
CA ASN A 349 -8.65 20.09 -6.12
C ASN A 349 -7.84 20.90 -5.09
N ALA A 350 -8.12 20.68 -3.82
CA ALA A 350 -7.53 21.46 -2.73
C ALA A 350 -6.01 21.23 -2.57
N THR A 351 -5.50 20.09 -3.01
CA THR A 351 -4.06 19.80 -2.97
C THR A 351 -3.27 20.68 -3.93
N LYS A 352 -3.86 21.02 -5.07
CA LYS A 352 -3.23 21.83 -6.14
C LYS A 352 -3.80 23.22 -6.29
N ASP A 353 -4.81 23.57 -5.50
CA ASP A 353 -5.57 24.82 -5.58
C ASP A 353 -6.11 25.10 -7.00
N LYS A 354 -6.72 24.09 -7.61
CA LYS A 354 -7.29 24.18 -8.96
C LYS A 354 -8.75 23.72 -8.98
N LYS A 355 -9.60 24.51 -9.64
CA LYS A 355 -10.99 24.12 -9.89
C LYS A 355 -11.07 23.22 -11.11
N GLU A 356 -11.79 22.12 -10.98
CA GLU A 356 -12.03 21.15 -12.03
C GLU A 356 -13.52 20.84 -12.16
N ARG A 357 -13.97 20.58 -13.37
CA ARG A 357 -15.34 20.15 -13.61
C ARG A 357 -15.42 18.63 -13.57
N LEU A 358 -16.27 18.10 -12.70
CA LEU A 358 -16.57 16.69 -12.63
C LEU A 358 -17.35 16.26 -13.88
N GLY A 359 -16.76 15.45 -14.73
CA GLY A 359 -17.41 14.94 -15.93
C GLY A 359 -18.39 13.81 -15.62
N ARG A 360 -18.33 12.73 -16.39
CA ARG A 360 -19.13 11.52 -16.11
C ARG A 360 -18.64 10.81 -14.87
N ILE A 361 -19.58 10.26 -14.11
CA ILE A 361 -19.28 9.44 -12.94
C ILE A 361 -19.68 8.01 -13.28
N LEU A 362 -18.77 7.10 -13.06
CA LEU A 362 -18.94 5.68 -13.35
C LEU A 362 -18.90 4.85 -12.08
N LEU A 363 -19.87 3.98 -11.92
CA LEU A 363 -19.83 2.90 -10.95
C LEU A 363 -19.29 1.64 -11.63
N MET A 364 -18.30 1.01 -11.01
CA MET A 364 -17.66 -0.19 -11.56
C MET A 364 -18.37 -1.45 -11.03
N HIS A 365 -18.80 -2.29 -11.94
CA HIS A 365 -19.35 -3.63 -11.65
C HIS A 365 -18.51 -4.66 -12.40
N ALA A 366 -17.39 -5.06 -11.79
CA ALA A 366 -16.43 -5.93 -12.46
C ALA A 366 -15.98 -5.34 -13.82
N ASN A 367 -16.33 -5.98 -14.94
CA ASN A 367 -16.00 -5.50 -16.28
C ASN A 367 -17.03 -4.54 -16.89
N GLN A 368 -18.12 -4.27 -16.18
CA GLN A 368 -19.18 -3.38 -16.66
C GLN A 368 -19.08 -2.03 -15.97
N ARG A 369 -19.44 -0.99 -16.70
CA ARG A 369 -19.47 0.39 -16.24
C ARG A 369 -20.89 0.91 -16.29
N GLU A 370 -21.39 1.38 -15.17
CA GLU A 370 -22.68 2.03 -15.06
C GLU A 370 -22.46 3.52 -14.86
N GLU A 371 -23.02 4.35 -15.75
CA GLU A 371 -22.99 5.80 -15.57
C GLU A 371 -24.01 6.20 -14.52
N ILE A 372 -23.55 6.88 -13.48
CA ILE A 372 -24.40 7.41 -12.42
C ILE A 372 -24.36 8.94 -12.41
N LYS A 373 -25.45 9.57 -11.95
CA LYS A 373 -25.59 11.02 -11.96
C LYS A 373 -25.05 11.69 -10.71
N GLU A 374 -24.95 10.97 -9.62
CA GLU A 374 -24.72 11.51 -8.29
C GLU A 374 -23.99 10.49 -7.42
N VAL A 375 -23.09 10.96 -6.57
CA VAL A 375 -22.40 10.16 -5.54
C VAL A 375 -22.68 10.74 -4.16
N HIS A 376 -22.66 9.86 -3.17
CA HIS A 376 -22.98 10.13 -1.77
C HIS A 376 -21.81 9.77 -0.86
N ALA A 377 -21.84 10.24 0.39
CA ALA A 377 -20.87 9.86 1.40
C ALA A 377 -20.74 8.33 1.51
N GLY A 378 -19.52 7.81 1.53
CA GLY A 378 -19.21 6.39 1.54
C GLY A 378 -19.11 5.74 0.17
N ASP A 379 -19.47 6.41 -0.92
CA ASP A 379 -19.35 5.87 -2.27
C ASP A 379 -17.89 5.78 -2.73
N ILE A 380 -17.62 4.75 -3.51
CA ILE A 380 -16.41 4.59 -4.30
C ILE A 380 -16.83 4.58 -5.76
N ALA A 381 -16.30 5.50 -6.55
CA ALA A 381 -16.66 5.67 -7.96
C ALA A 381 -15.45 6.11 -8.78
N ALA A 382 -15.59 6.12 -10.10
CA ALA A 382 -14.60 6.64 -11.02
C ALA A 382 -15.15 7.88 -11.75
N ALA A 383 -14.30 8.88 -11.94
CA ALA A 383 -14.61 10.08 -12.69
C ALA A 383 -13.86 10.11 -14.02
N VAL A 384 -14.55 10.60 -15.06
CA VAL A 384 -13.96 10.96 -16.34
C VAL A 384 -13.95 12.47 -16.45
N GLY A 385 -12.88 13.04 -17.01
CA GLY A 385 -12.82 14.47 -17.33
C GLY A 385 -12.09 15.34 -16.30
N LEU A 386 -11.60 14.79 -15.21
CA LEU A 386 -10.66 15.46 -14.33
C LEU A 386 -9.26 15.43 -14.98
N LYS A 387 -8.68 16.60 -15.23
CA LYS A 387 -7.44 16.73 -16.01
C LYS A 387 -6.19 16.88 -15.16
N GLU A 388 -6.35 17.52 -14.00
CA GLU A 388 -5.24 17.89 -13.11
C GLU A 388 -5.10 16.98 -11.89
N ALA A 389 -6.17 16.25 -11.57
CA ALA A 389 -6.18 15.39 -10.41
C ALA A 389 -5.20 14.23 -10.54
N THR A 390 -4.43 13.99 -9.49
CA THR A 390 -3.49 12.87 -9.36
C THR A 390 -3.80 12.05 -8.12
N THR A 391 -3.18 10.88 -8.00
CA THR A 391 -3.36 10.02 -6.83
C THR A 391 -2.94 10.74 -5.55
N GLY A 392 -3.82 10.72 -4.55
CA GLY A 392 -3.63 11.40 -3.26
C GLY A 392 -4.23 12.79 -3.19
N ASP A 393 -4.75 13.33 -4.31
CA ASP A 393 -5.38 14.64 -4.32
C ASP A 393 -6.75 14.61 -3.63
N THR A 394 -7.06 15.70 -2.93
CA THR A 394 -8.38 15.93 -2.34
C THR A 394 -9.27 16.72 -3.27
N LEU A 395 -10.47 16.20 -3.52
CA LEU A 395 -11.54 16.88 -4.23
C LEU A 395 -12.60 17.32 -3.23
N CYS A 396 -12.95 18.60 -3.21
CA CYS A 396 -13.90 19.12 -2.23
C CYS A 396 -14.79 20.23 -2.80
N ASP A 397 -15.74 20.67 -1.96
CA ASP A 397 -16.56 21.84 -2.24
C ASP A 397 -15.67 23.10 -2.33
N PRO A 398 -15.75 23.86 -3.44
CA PRO A 398 -14.96 25.10 -3.60
C PRO A 398 -15.21 26.17 -2.55
N GLN A 399 -16.36 26.15 -1.89
CA GLN A 399 -16.72 27.11 -0.82
C GLN A 399 -16.22 26.70 0.56
N HIS A 400 -15.82 25.44 0.71
CA HIS A 400 -15.36 24.86 1.98
C HIS A 400 -14.11 24.02 1.76
N PRO A 401 -12.97 24.65 1.40
CA PRO A 401 -11.73 23.96 1.11
C PRO A 401 -11.24 23.13 2.31
N ILE A 402 -10.75 21.95 2.03
CA ILE A 402 -10.07 21.06 2.98
C ILE A 402 -9.10 20.16 2.22
N VAL A 403 -7.91 19.95 2.76
CA VAL A 403 -6.96 18.94 2.28
C VAL A 403 -7.01 17.76 3.24
N LEU A 404 -7.52 16.63 2.78
CA LEU A 404 -7.55 15.42 3.58
C LEU A 404 -6.12 14.90 3.81
N GLU A 405 -5.93 14.13 4.88
CA GLU A 405 -4.63 13.53 5.20
C GLU A 405 -4.02 12.84 3.98
N ARG A 406 -2.78 13.23 3.66
CA ARG A 406 -2.10 12.77 2.43
C ARG A 406 -1.62 11.33 2.56
N MET A 407 -1.60 10.63 1.43
CA MET A 407 -0.89 9.36 1.31
C MET A 407 0.61 9.62 1.23
N ILE A 408 1.39 8.83 1.97
CA ILE A 408 2.85 8.85 1.89
C ILE A 408 3.27 7.71 0.98
N PHE A 409 3.90 8.04 -0.13
CA PHE A 409 4.38 7.05 -1.08
C PHE A 409 5.86 6.74 -0.85
N PRO A 410 6.26 5.45 -0.95
CA PRO A 410 7.66 5.08 -0.81
C PRO A 410 8.49 5.60 -1.99
N GLU A 411 9.74 5.95 -1.71
CA GLU A 411 10.70 6.33 -2.74
C GLU A 411 11.21 5.09 -3.49
N PRO A 412 11.41 5.19 -4.82
CA PRO A 412 11.96 4.09 -5.59
C PRO A 412 13.38 3.70 -5.13
N VAL A 413 13.70 2.43 -5.22
CA VAL A 413 14.99 1.87 -4.77
C VAL A 413 15.84 1.28 -5.89
N ILE A 414 15.26 1.07 -7.07
CA ILE A 414 15.94 0.52 -8.23
C ILE A 414 15.69 1.39 -9.46
N SER A 415 16.68 1.48 -10.35
CA SER A 415 16.58 2.25 -11.58
C SER A 415 17.12 1.47 -12.77
N GLN A 416 16.56 1.72 -13.94
CA GLN A 416 17.00 1.15 -15.22
C GLN A 416 17.00 2.22 -16.30
N ALA A 417 17.97 2.16 -17.21
CA ALA A 417 17.94 2.94 -18.44
C ALA A 417 16.98 2.27 -19.45
N VAL A 418 16.18 3.08 -20.12
CA VAL A 418 15.25 2.62 -21.16
C VAL A 418 15.52 3.42 -22.42
N GLU A 419 15.76 2.71 -23.54
CA GLU A 419 16.03 3.32 -24.84
C GLU A 419 15.00 2.82 -25.87
N PRO A 420 14.39 3.72 -26.65
CA PRO A 420 13.47 3.32 -27.71
C PRO A 420 14.24 2.60 -28.82
N LYS A 421 13.67 1.56 -29.40
CA LYS A 421 14.29 0.83 -30.53
C LYS A 421 14.34 1.65 -31.78
N THR A 422 13.39 2.56 -31.99
CA THR A 422 13.29 3.42 -33.18
C THR A 422 13.03 4.88 -32.83
N LYS A 423 13.30 5.81 -33.73
CA LYS A 423 12.98 7.24 -33.51
C LYS A 423 11.47 7.51 -33.38
N VAL A 424 10.63 6.71 -34.03
CA VAL A 424 9.16 6.81 -33.91
C VAL A 424 8.72 6.39 -32.52
N ASP A 425 9.41 5.43 -31.91
CA ASP A 425 9.11 4.96 -30.56
C ASP A 425 9.51 5.99 -29.47
N GLN A 426 10.40 6.94 -29.79
CA GLN A 426 10.88 7.92 -28.80
C GLN A 426 9.77 8.85 -28.30
N GLU A 427 8.97 9.40 -29.22
CA GLU A 427 7.84 10.28 -28.85
C GLU A 427 6.74 9.48 -28.13
N LYS A 428 6.43 8.28 -28.63
CA LYS A 428 5.46 7.38 -28.03
C LYS A 428 5.91 6.91 -26.65
N MET A 429 7.20 6.65 -26.47
CA MET A 429 7.78 6.25 -25.19
C MET A 429 7.61 7.34 -24.13
N GLY A 430 7.90 8.60 -24.47
CA GLY A 430 7.71 9.72 -23.55
C GLY A 430 6.25 9.86 -23.10
N LEU A 431 5.30 9.73 -24.02
CA LEU A 431 3.87 9.75 -23.69
C LEU A 431 3.45 8.57 -22.81
N ALA A 432 3.91 7.36 -23.15
CA ALA A 432 3.61 6.14 -22.40
C ALA A 432 4.17 6.22 -20.96
N LEU A 433 5.44 6.60 -20.82
CA LEU A 433 6.10 6.74 -19.51
C LEU A 433 5.43 7.81 -18.64
N ASN A 434 5.03 8.94 -19.22
CA ASN A 434 4.30 9.98 -18.49
C ASN A 434 2.94 9.49 -17.98
N ARG A 435 2.20 8.73 -18.78
CA ARG A 435 0.92 8.14 -18.36
C ARG A 435 1.10 7.13 -17.24
N LEU A 436 2.08 6.24 -17.37
CA LEU A 436 2.40 5.25 -16.35
C LEU A 436 2.84 5.92 -15.03
N ALA A 437 3.61 7.01 -15.10
CA ALA A 437 4.01 7.79 -13.93
C ALA A 437 2.84 8.53 -13.26
N GLN A 438 1.81 8.92 -14.02
CA GLN A 438 0.58 9.48 -13.44
C GLN A 438 -0.25 8.43 -12.71
N GLU A 439 -0.24 7.18 -13.21
CA GLU A 439 -0.94 6.07 -12.58
C GLU A 439 -0.26 5.61 -11.28
N ASP A 440 1.07 5.62 -11.26
CA ASP A 440 1.88 5.06 -10.18
C ASP A 440 2.88 6.10 -9.62
N PRO A 441 2.59 6.71 -8.46
CA PRO A 441 3.47 7.67 -7.81
C PRO A 441 4.82 7.10 -7.34
N SER A 442 4.97 5.77 -7.21
CA SER A 442 6.25 5.13 -6.90
C SER A 442 7.12 4.90 -8.14
N PHE A 443 6.57 5.12 -9.32
CA PHE A 443 7.29 5.07 -10.58
C PHE A 443 7.75 6.46 -10.98
N ARG A 444 9.05 6.63 -11.21
CA ARG A 444 9.64 7.89 -11.63
C ARG A 444 10.36 7.75 -12.95
N VAL A 445 10.29 8.81 -13.74
CA VAL A 445 10.94 8.94 -15.04
C VAL A 445 11.82 10.18 -15.00
N GLN A 446 13.09 10.04 -15.33
CA GLN A 446 14.06 11.13 -15.40
C GLN A 446 14.90 10.98 -16.66
N THR A 447 15.32 12.10 -17.22
CA THR A 447 16.33 12.11 -18.28
C THR A 447 17.67 12.43 -17.63
N ASP A 448 18.66 11.59 -17.84
CA ASP A 448 20.02 11.84 -17.41
C ASP A 448 20.61 12.90 -18.37
N GLU A 449 20.97 14.06 -17.81
CA GLU A 449 21.47 15.21 -18.56
C GLU A 449 22.84 14.93 -19.21
N GLU A 450 23.65 14.05 -18.63
CA GLU A 450 24.99 13.73 -19.15
C GLU A 450 24.92 12.72 -20.29
N SER A 451 24.16 11.63 -20.13
CA SER A 451 24.06 10.57 -21.13
C SER A 451 22.90 10.76 -22.12
N GLY A 452 21.95 11.61 -21.81
CA GLY A 452 20.70 11.79 -22.56
C GLY A 452 19.75 10.58 -22.48
N GLN A 453 20.07 9.60 -21.63
CA GLN A 453 19.24 8.40 -21.45
C GLN A 453 18.01 8.68 -20.61
N THR A 454 16.93 7.98 -20.91
CA THR A 454 15.74 7.96 -20.06
C THR A 454 15.92 6.90 -18.96
N ILE A 455 15.87 7.34 -17.72
CA ILE A 455 15.99 6.48 -16.53
C ILE A 455 14.60 6.31 -15.93
N ILE A 456 14.19 5.06 -15.72
CA ILE A 456 12.99 4.69 -14.99
C ILE A 456 13.38 4.12 -13.62
N SER A 457 12.63 4.49 -12.59
CA SER A 457 12.88 4.06 -11.21
C SER A 457 11.61 3.50 -10.58
N GLY A 458 11.74 2.45 -9.78
CA GLY A 458 10.62 1.75 -9.15
C GLY A 458 11.01 0.97 -7.90
N MET A 459 10.05 0.20 -7.37
CA MET A 459 10.17 -0.49 -6.09
C MET A 459 10.90 -1.83 -6.16
N GLY A 460 11.04 -2.42 -7.36
CA GLY A 460 11.71 -3.69 -7.57
C GLY A 460 11.81 -4.06 -9.05
N GLU A 461 12.55 -5.13 -9.33
CA GLU A 461 12.76 -5.60 -10.72
C GLU A 461 11.43 -5.97 -11.39
N LEU A 462 10.56 -6.71 -10.69
CA LEU A 462 9.25 -7.12 -11.20
C LEU A 462 8.37 -5.90 -11.49
N HIS A 463 8.39 -4.89 -10.64
CA HIS A 463 7.66 -3.65 -10.86
C HIS A 463 8.06 -2.98 -12.17
N LEU A 464 9.36 -2.78 -12.40
CA LEU A 464 9.85 -2.16 -13.63
C LEU A 464 9.62 -3.03 -14.88
N GLU A 465 9.78 -4.36 -14.75
CA GLU A 465 9.49 -5.32 -15.83
C GLU A 465 8.03 -5.22 -16.30
N ILE A 466 7.09 -5.16 -15.35
CA ILE A 466 5.66 -5.04 -15.67
C ILE A 466 5.36 -3.72 -16.37
N LEU A 467 5.93 -2.62 -15.91
CA LEU A 467 5.73 -1.31 -16.53
C LEU A 467 6.29 -1.24 -17.95
N VAL A 468 7.45 -1.84 -18.20
CA VAL A 468 8.04 -1.93 -19.56
C VAL A 468 7.18 -2.82 -20.46
N ASP A 469 6.66 -3.92 -19.95
CA ASP A 469 5.78 -4.80 -20.71
C ASP A 469 4.41 -4.12 -21.00
N ARG A 470 3.86 -3.35 -20.04
CA ARG A 470 2.69 -2.49 -20.27
C ARG A 470 2.94 -1.45 -21.37
N MET A 471 4.12 -0.83 -21.37
CA MET A 471 4.49 0.12 -22.42
C MET A 471 4.44 -0.51 -23.79
N LYS A 472 4.87 -1.77 -23.92
CA LYS A 472 4.78 -2.53 -25.16
C LYS A 472 3.34 -2.91 -25.54
N ARG A 473 2.58 -3.47 -24.62
CA ARG A 473 1.23 -4.00 -24.88
C ARG A 473 0.17 -2.92 -25.04
N GLU A 474 0.17 -1.93 -24.16
CA GLU A 474 -0.86 -0.89 -24.13
C GLU A 474 -0.57 0.28 -25.08
N PHE A 475 0.71 0.62 -25.25
CA PHE A 475 1.12 1.79 -26.04
C PHE A 475 1.85 1.44 -27.34
N GLY A 476 2.12 0.17 -27.60
CA GLY A 476 2.82 -0.29 -28.81
C GLY A 476 4.24 0.22 -28.92
N VAL A 477 4.94 0.43 -27.79
CA VAL A 477 6.32 0.95 -27.75
C VAL A 477 7.26 -0.17 -27.39
N GLU A 478 8.23 -0.46 -28.24
CA GLU A 478 9.32 -1.36 -27.93
C GLU A 478 10.57 -0.59 -27.48
N ALA A 479 11.11 -1.00 -26.34
CA ALA A 479 12.30 -0.40 -25.75
C ALA A 479 13.35 -1.45 -25.40
N THR A 480 14.62 -1.03 -25.39
CA THR A 480 15.72 -1.79 -24.82
C THR A 480 15.94 -1.34 -23.40
N VAL A 481 16.03 -2.29 -22.49
CA VAL A 481 16.17 -2.03 -21.05
C VAL A 481 17.59 -2.38 -20.61
N GLY A 482 18.24 -1.46 -19.92
CA GLY A 482 19.56 -1.66 -19.32
C GLY A 482 19.52 -2.54 -18.07
N LYS A 483 20.68 -2.84 -17.51
CA LYS A 483 20.78 -3.59 -16.25
C LYS A 483 20.24 -2.74 -15.08
N PRO A 484 19.56 -3.36 -14.10
CA PRO A 484 19.12 -2.67 -12.91
C PRO A 484 20.29 -2.03 -12.15
N GLN A 485 20.07 -0.83 -11.65
CA GLN A 485 21.02 -0.10 -10.82
C GLN A 485 20.38 0.32 -9.51
N VAL A 486 21.16 0.31 -8.45
CA VAL A 486 20.72 0.70 -7.11
C VAL A 486 20.59 2.21 -7.02
N ALA A 487 19.50 2.70 -6.48
CA ALA A 487 19.32 4.11 -6.17
C ALA A 487 19.95 4.44 -4.84
N TYR A 488 21.23 4.83 -4.86
CA TYR A 488 21.96 5.32 -3.69
C TYR A 488 21.48 6.71 -3.25
N ARG A 489 21.83 7.08 -2.02
CA ARG A 489 21.60 8.42 -1.44
C ARG A 489 22.88 8.91 -0.81
N GLU A 490 22.92 10.21 -0.52
CA GLU A 490 24.00 10.83 0.24
C GLU A 490 23.48 11.43 1.54
N THR A 491 24.29 11.48 2.56
CA THR A 491 24.02 12.20 3.81
C THR A 491 25.33 12.62 4.47
N ILE A 492 25.24 13.18 5.66
CA ILE A 492 26.39 13.64 6.44
C ILE A 492 26.41 13.00 7.82
N ARG A 493 27.62 12.90 8.41
CA ARG A 493 27.83 12.35 9.77
C ARG A 493 28.03 13.43 10.83
N SER A 494 28.52 14.57 10.43
CA SER A 494 28.93 15.62 11.35
C SER A 494 28.33 16.97 10.97
N LYS A 495 28.40 17.91 11.88
CA LYS A 495 27.97 19.29 11.71
C LYS A 495 29.08 20.12 11.06
N ALA A 496 28.74 20.97 10.12
CA ALA A 496 29.60 22.00 9.57
C ALA A 496 29.04 23.39 9.90
N GLU A 497 29.74 24.16 10.67
CA GLU A 497 29.30 25.47 11.14
C GLU A 497 29.90 26.60 10.30
N ASP A 498 29.13 27.68 10.16
CA ASP A 498 29.55 28.94 9.56
C ASP A 498 30.26 28.80 8.19
N VAL A 499 29.62 28.06 7.30
CA VAL A 499 30.17 27.81 5.96
C VAL A 499 29.71 28.90 4.99
N ASP A 500 30.68 29.57 4.41
CA ASP A 500 30.50 30.67 3.46
C ASP A 500 30.19 30.15 2.04
N GLY A 501 29.17 30.73 1.42
CA GLY A 501 28.93 30.68 -0.01
C GLY A 501 28.83 32.08 -0.58
N LYS A 502 29.82 32.48 -1.34
CA LYS A 502 29.89 33.82 -1.93
C LYS A 502 29.98 33.74 -3.44
N PHE A 503 28.93 34.24 -4.11
CA PHE A 503 28.91 34.32 -5.55
C PHE A 503 29.09 35.76 -6.00
N VAL A 504 30.17 36.02 -6.68
CA VAL A 504 30.48 37.36 -7.23
C VAL A 504 30.85 37.20 -8.71
N LYS A 505 30.13 37.87 -9.58
CA LYS A 505 30.44 37.91 -11.02
C LYS A 505 30.37 39.36 -11.50
N GLN A 506 31.48 39.84 -12.05
CA GLN A 506 31.54 41.13 -12.71
C GLN A 506 31.82 40.90 -14.21
N SER A 507 30.92 41.35 -15.07
CA SER A 507 31.09 41.32 -16.51
C SER A 507 30.57 42.63 -17.08
N GLY A 508 31.43 43.59 -17.37
CA GLY A 508 31.22 44.79 -18.20
C GLY A 508 29.86 45.49 -18.13
N GLY A 509 29.21 45.52 -17.00
CA GLY A 509 27.87 46.03 -16.77
C GLY A 509 27.41 45.78 -15.33
N ARG A 510 26.11 45.60 -15.08
CA ARG A 510 25.56 45.29 -13.76
C ARG A 510 26.15 43.94 -13.28
N GLY A 511 26.81 43.92 -12.14
CA GLY A 511 27.40 42.75 -11.54
C GLY A 511 26.38 41.81 -10.91
N GLN A 512 26.85 40.68 -10.37
CA GLN A 512 26.03 39.77 -9.57
C GLN A 512 26.73 39.53 -8.23
N TYR A 513 25.99 39.66 -7.15
CA TYR A 513 26.51 39.47 -5.79
C TYR A 513 25.47 38.73 -4.94
N GLY A 514 25.88 37.62 -4.37
CA GLY A 514 25.13 36.85 -3.38
C GLY A 514 26.09 36.27 -2.33
N HIS A 515 25.72 36.40 -1.07
CA HIS A 515 26.51 35.86 0.03
C HIS A 515 25.62 35.27 1.10
N ALA A 516 25.78 33.98 1.36
CA ALA A 516 25.04 33.25 2.37
C ALA A 516 26.01 32.43 3.22
N VAL A 517 25.79 32.45 4.53
CA VAL A 517 26.53 31.64 5.51
C VAL A 517 25.53 30.65 6.13
N ILE A 518 25.87 29.38 6.08
CA ILE A 518 25.01 28.31 6.59
C ILE A 518 25.73 27.44 7.61
N THR A 519 24.93 26.86 8.48
CA THR A 519 25.32 25.72 9.31
C THR A 519 24.55 24.50 8.83
N LEU A 520 25.25 23.42 8.54
CA LEU A 520 24.68 22.15 8.09
C LEU A 520 24.85 21.11 9.18
N GLU A 521 23.76 20.47 9.57
CA GLU A 521 23.78 19.38 10.56
C GLU A 521 22.98 18.17 10.11
N PRO A 522 23.30 16.96 10.62
CA PRO A 522 22.47 15.77 10.36
C PRO A 522 21.07 15.96 10.93
N ASN A 523 20.07 15.53 10.15
CA ASN A 523 18.70 15.40 10.63
C ASN A 523 18.40 13.96 11.04
N GLU A 524 17.31 13.75 11.75
CA GLU A 524 16.86 12.41 12.11
C GLU A 524 16.56 11.59 10.85
N GLN A 525 16.87 10.31 10.90
CA GLN A 525 16.65 9.39 9.79
C GLN A 525 15.19 9.40 9.34
N GLY A 526 14.96 9.58 8.05
CA GLY A 526 13.64 9.63 7.44
C GLY A 526 12.92 10.98 7.51
N LYS A 527 13.47 12.00 8.19
CA LYS A 527 12.88 13.34 8.24
C LYS A 527 13.21 14.23 7.03
N GLY A 528 14.13 13.81 6.19
CA GLY A 528 14.46 14.52 4.96
C GLY A 528 15.14 15.84 5.20
N TYR A 529 14.83 16.82 4.34
CA TYR A 529 15.43 18.16 4.34
C TYR A 529 14.61 19.14 5.16
N GLU A 530 15.31 19.92 5.99
CA GLU A 530 14.73 21.01 6.77
C GLU A 530 15.59 22.27 6.60
N PHE A 531 14.91 23.40 6.33
CA PHE A 531 15.56 24.71 6.19
C PHE A 531 15.06 25.65 7.28
N LEU A 532 15.99 26.26 8.02
CA LEU A 532 15.70 27.20 9.11
C LEU A 532 16.30 28.56 8.78
N ASP A 533 15.44 29.57 8.70
CA ASP A 533 15.84 30.96 8.55
C ASP A 533 16.16 31.56 9.94
N GLU A 534 17.43 31.80 10.20
CA GLU A 534 17.93 32.40 11.44
C GLU A 534 18.54 33.79 11.20
N ILE A 535 18.23 34.41 10.06
CA ILE A 535 18.76 35.74 9.72
C ILE A 535 18.28 36.80 10.72
N LYS A 536 19.24 37.56 11.23
CA LYS A 536 18.97 38.67 12.13
C LYS A 536 19.49 39.98 11.50
N GLY A 537 18.79 41.08 11.78
CA GLY A 537 19.22 42.43 11.36
C GLY A 537 19.13 42.72 9.87
N GLY A 538 18.43 41.87 9.08
CA GLY A 538 18.18 42.11 7.66
C GLY A 538 19.45 42.05 6.78
N VAL A 539 20.46 41.33 7.21
CA VAL A 539 21.74 41.15 6.47
C VAL A 539 21.56 40.46 5.11
N ILE A 540 20.49 39.67 4.97
CA ILE A 540 19.94 39.22 3.69
C ILE A 540 18.52 39.75 3.59
N PRO A 541 18.12 40.47 2.52
CA PRO A 541 16.75 40.88 2.28
C PRO A 541 15.83 39.63 2.23
N ARG A 542 14.66 39.77 2.85
CA ARG A 542 13.69 38.64 2.96
C ARG A 542 13.32 38.03 1.61
N GLU A 543 13.30 38.84 0.57
CA GLU A 543 12.98 38.41 -0.81
C GLU A 543 14.00 37.43 -1.40
N TYR A 544 15.26 37.41 -0.90
CA TYR A 544 16.33 36.53 -1.39
C TYR A 544 16.49 35.24 -0.58
N ILE A 545 15.89 35.12 0.60
CA ILE A 545 15.97 33.91 1.43
C ILE A 545 15.38 32.68 0.73
N PRO A 546 14.20 32.78 0.05
CA PRO A 546 13.69 31.66 -0.74
C PRO A 546 14.63 31.26 -1.89
N ALA A 547 15.37 32.19 -2.46
CA ALA A 547 16.35 31.89 -3.51
C ALA A 547 17.54 31.07 -2.98
N VAL A 548 18.00 31.34 -1.77
CA VAL A 548 19.03 30.54 -1.07
C VAL A 548 18.54 29.14 -0.85
N ASP A 549 17.34 28.96 -0.32
CA ASP A 549 16.73 27.64 -0.10
C ASP A 549 16.56 26.88 -1.41
N LYS A 550 16.09 27.53 -2.46
CA LYS A 550 15.97 26.92 -3.80
C LYS A 550 17.30 26.42 -4.34
N GLY A 551 18.38 27.22 -4.19
CA GLY A 551 19.73 26.82 -4.61
C GLY A 551 20.25 25.60 -3.84
N ILE A 552 19.94 25.51 -2.55
CA ILE A 552 20.27 24.36 -1.71
C ILE A 552 19.47 23.13 -2.16
N GLN A 553 18.17 23.25 -2.40
CA GLN A 553 17.32 22.15 -2.85
C GLN A 553 17.73 21.60 -4.22
N GLU A 554 18.14 22.44 -5.15
CA GLU A 554 18.70 22.02 -6.44
C GLU A 554 19.99 21.21 -6.25
N THR A 555 20.85 21.64 -5.32
CA THR A 555 22.08 20.92 -4.99
C THR A 555 21.81 19.59 -4.26
N LEU A 556 20.81 19.54 -3.39
CA LEU A 556 20.35 18.30 -2.76
C LEU A 556 19.99 17.24 -3.80
N LYS A 557 19.25 17.62 -4.83
CA LYS A 557 18.82 16.70 -5.90
C LYS A 557 19.99 16.21 -6.76
N ALA A 558 20.94 17.07 -7.02
CA ALA A 558 22.11 16.76 -7.84
C ALA A 558 23.17 15.95 -7.09
N GLY A 559 23.16 16.01 -5.76
CA GLY A 559 24.22 15.41 -4.91
C GLY A 559 25.53 16.18 -4.92
N VAL A 560 26.43 15.80 -4.04
CA VAL A 560 27.73 16.46 -3.87
C VAL A 560 28.92 15.47 -3.93
N LEU A 561 28.71 14.26 -3.38
CA LEU A 561 29.80 13.27 -3.26
C LEU A 561 29.91 12.39 -4.52
N ALA A 562 28.79 11.87 -5.02
CA ALA A 562 28.76 10.97 -6.17
C ALA A 562 27.54 11.20 -7.08
N GLY A 563 26.86 12.33 -6.95
CA GLY A 563 25.71 12.67 -7.80
C GLY A 563 24.40 11.99 -7.39
N PHE A 564 24.28 11.53 -6.15
CA PHE A 564 23.04 10.99 -5.62
C PHE A 564 22.30 11.99 -4.73
N PRO A 565 20.97 11.93 -4.67
CA PRO A 565 20.20 12.84 -3.84
C PRO A 565 20.64 12.82 -2.38
N VAL A 566 20.77 14.00 -1.77
CA VAL A 566 21.10 14.16 -0.35
C VAL A 566 19.83 14.09 0.49
N VAL A 567 19.85 13.34 1.57
CA VAL A 567 18.73 13.15 2.49
C VAL A 567 19.14 13.40 3.95
N ASP A 568 18.16 13.65 4.81
CA ASP A 568 18.31 13.75 6.26
C ASP A 568 19.34 14.79 6.70
N VAL A 569 19.19 16.00 6.19
CA VAL A 569 20.02 17.14 6.53
C VAL A 569 19.19 18.35 6.95
N LYS A 570 19.73 19.13 7.87
CA LYS A 570 19.13 20.36 8.36
C LYS A 570 20.07 21.53 8.09
N VAL A 571 19.54 22.56 7.48
CA VAL A 571 20.30 23.78 7.12
C VAL A 571 19.80 24.95 7.93
N HIS A 572 20.71 25.63 8.60
CA HIS A 572 20.46 26.91 9.26
C HIS A 572 21.10 28.01 8.44
N LEU A 573 20.32 28.93 7.92
CA LEU A 573 20.84 30.17 7.28
C LEU A 573 21.07 31.19 8.38
N THR A 574 22.32 31.40 8.75
CA THR A 574 22.69 32.16 9.94
C THR A 574 23.14 33.59 9.65
N PHE A 575 23.78 33.80 8.50
CA PHE A 575 24.32 35.12 8.13
C PHE A 575 24.42 35.24 6.62
N GLY A 576 24.75 36.44 6.17
CA GLY A 576 25.03 36.75 4.78
C GLY A 576 25.25 38.24 4.58
N SER A 577 25.41 38.67 3.35
CA SER A 577 25.48 40.09 2.99
C SER A 577 24.90 40.27 1.58
N TYR A 578 24.50 41.49 1.30
CA TYR A 578 23.98 41.87 -0.01
C TYR A 578 24.59 43.15 -0.52
N HIS A 579 24.45 43.42 -1.80
CA HIS A 579 24.87 44.64 -2.44
C HIS A 579 23.67 45.30 -3.12
N ASP A 580 23.42 46.56 -2.83
CA ASP A 580 22.19 47.28 -3.24
C ASP A 580 21.92 47.23 -4.76
N VAL A 581 22.98 47.18 -5.57
CA VAL A 581 22.86 47.24 -7.05
C VAL A 581 23.03 45.85 -7.69
N ASP A 582 23.92 45.01 -7.16
CA ASP A 582 24.38 43.79 -7.81
C ASP A 582 23.69 42.51 -7.26
N SER A 583 22.95 42.62 -6.15
CA SER A 583 22.23 41.48 -5.59
C SER A 583 20.96 41.18 -6.36
N ASN A 584 20.68 39.91 -6.60
CA ASN A 584 19.51 39.41 -7.24
C ASN A 584 19.24 37.94 -6.82
N GLU A 585 18.06 37.43 -7.13
CA GLU A 585 17.65 36.04 -6.79
C GLU A 585 18.65 34.98 -7.31
N ASN A 586 19.12 35.13 -8.56
CA ASN A 586 20.04 34.17 -9.15
C ASN A 586 21.40 34.14 -8.40
N ALA A 587 21.93 35.30 -7.98
CA ALA A 587 23.16 35.37 -7.22
C ALA A 587 23.01 34.68 -5.85
N PHE A 588 21.89 34.85 -5.15
CA PHE A 588 21.63 34.18 -3.88
C PHE A 588 21.36 32.68 -4.05
N ARG A 589 20.69 32.27 -5.13
CA ARG A 589 20.53 30.86 -5.48
C ARG A 589 21.91 30.19 -5.67
N MET A 590 22.81 30.82 -6.39
CA MET A 590 24.18 30.33 -6.58
C MET A 590 24.99 30.35 -5.26
N ALA A 591 24.82 31.36 -4.43
CA ALA A 591 25.46 31.44 -3.13
C ALA A 591 25.02 30.32 -2.19
N GLY A 592 23.72 30.03 -2.16
CA GLY A 592 23.14 28.89 -1.40
C GLY A 592 23.71 27.55 -1.87
N SER A 593 23.77 27.32 -3.16
CA SER A 593 24.36 26.12 -3.75
C SER A 593 25.83 25.96 -3.38
N MET A 594 26.60 27.04 -3.47
CA MET A 594 28.05 27.03 -3.13
C MET A 594 28.28 26.75 -1.65
N ALA A 595 27.54 27.43 -0.77
CA ALA A 595 27.62 27.23 0.68
C ALA A 595 27.30 25.77 1.04
N PHE A 596 26.24 25.22 0.46
CA PHE A 596 25.83 23.86 0.72
C PHE A 596 26.84 22.81 0.24
N LYS A 597 27.38 22.96 -0.96
CA LYS A 597 28.46 22.08 -1.47
C LYS A 597 29.67 22.04 -0.57
N GLU A 598 30.11 23.21 -0.11
CA GLU A 598 31.25 23.29 0.81
C GLU A 598 30.93 22.74 2.20
N ALA A 599 29.73 23.01 2.72
CA ALA A 599 29.28 22.47 3.98
C ALA A 599 29.21 20.94 3.96
N MET A 600 28.70 20.35 2.88
CA MET A 600 28.68 18.90 2.69
C MET A 600 30.10 18.31 2.75
N ARG A 601 31.07 18.92 2.07
CA ARG A 601 32.45 18.42 2.08
C ARG A 601 33.08 18.43 3.49
N ARG A 602 32.72 19.42 4.31
CA ARG A 602 33.22 19.55 5.69
C ARG A 602 32.47 18.67 6.69
N ALA A 603 31.26 18.28 6.38
CA ALA A 603 30.36 17.55 7.27
C ALA A 603 30.50 16.01 7.20
N SER A 604 31.61 15.50 6.67
CA SER A 604 31.86 14.07 6.51
C SER A 604 30.77 13.37 5.72
N PRO A 605 30.63 13.62 4.41
CA PRO A 605 29.61 13.06 3.59
C PRO A 605 29.80 11.55 3.39
N VAL A 606 28.68 10.81 3.32
CA VAL A 606 28.67 9.36 3.15
C VAL A 606 27.62 8.94 2.13
N ILE A 607 27.83 7.78 1.52
CA ILE A 607 26.86 7.11 0.64
C ILE A 607 25.95 6.24 1.49
N LEU A 608 24.66 6.32 1.24
CA LEU A 608 23.64 5.43 1.79
C LEU A 608 23.22 4.40 0.73
N GLU A 609 23.12 3.15 1.13
CA GLU A 609 22.62 2.05 0.31
C GLU A 609 21.28 1.52 0.85
N PRO A 610 20.35 1.10 -0.03
CA PRO A 610 19.09 0.52 0.41
C PRO A 610 19.34 -0.88 0.98
N MET A 611 18.82 -1.12 2.19
CA MET A 611 18.84 -2.41 2.87
C MET A 611 17.48 -3.08 2.70
N MET A 612 17.52 -4.35 2.30
CA MET A 612 16.35 -5.18 2.08
C MET A 612 16.13 -6.11 3.26
N ALA A 613 14.90 -6.20 3.74
CA ALA A 613 14.47 -7.28 4.63
C ALA A 613 14.22 -8.52 3.78
N VAL A 614 15.06 -9.54 3.96
CA VAL A 614 14.99 -10.80 3.24
C VAL A 614 14.54 -11.90 4.18
N GLU A 615 13.54 -12.66 3.78
CA GLU A 615 13.09 -13.83 4.50
C GLU A 615 13.12 -15.03 3.56
N VAL A 616 13.84 -16.08 3.96
CA VAL A 616 14.02 -17.31 3.19
C VAL A 616 13.36 -18.47 3.93
N GLU A 617 12.42 -19.11 3.26
CA GLU A 617 11.81 -20.37 3.71
C GLU A 617 12.56 -21.54 3.08
N THR A 618 13.18 -22.37 3.89
CA THR A 618 14.04 -23.48 3.42
C THR A 618 13.85 -24.75 4.27
N PRO A 619 14.00 -25.94 3.67
CA PRO A 619 14.19 -27.17 4.46
C PRO A 619 15.41 -27.03 5.37
N GLU A 620 15.36 -27.66 6.53
CA GLU A 620 16.44 -27.61 7.53
C GLU A 620 17.82 -28.01 6.97
N ASP A 621 17.85 -28.98 6.08
CA ASP A 621 19.10 -29.50 5.46
C ASP A 621 19.86 -28.42 4.67
N TYR A 622 19.17 -27.40 4.15
CA TYR A 622 19.78 -26.32 3.37
C TYR A 622 19.98 -25.02 4.16
N MET A 623 19.56 -24.98 5.41
CA MET A 623 19.64 -23.76 6.24
C MET A 623 21.06 -23.20 6.32
N GLY A 624 22.06 -24.07 6.53
CA GLY A 624 23.47 -23.66 6.57
C GLY A 624 23.95 -23.01 5.28
N ASN A 625 23.54 -23.55 4.13
CA ASN A 625 23.87 -23.01 2.81
C ASN A 625 23.21 -21.64 2.59
N VAL A 626 21.94 -21.51 2.99
CA VAL A 626 21.20 -20.26 2.90
C VAL A 626 21.82 -19.16 3.76
N MET A 627 22.16 -19.48 5.02
CA MET A 627 22.82 -18.52 5.92
C MET A 627 24.20 -18.12 5.42
N GLY A 628 24.98 -19.07 4.93
CA GLY A 628 26.31 -18.82 4.36
C GLY A 628 26.23 -17.91 3.13
N ASP A 629 25.28 -18.14 2.23
CA ASP A 629 25.08 -17.31 1.05
C ASP A 629 24.62 -15.89 1.43
N LEU A 630 23.64 -15.72 2.31
CA LEU A 630 23.20 -14.42 2.80
C LEU A 630 24.35 -13.65 3.48
N SER A 631 25.17 -14.32 4.27
CA SER A 631 26.34 -13.70 4.90
C SER A 631 27.39 -13.27 3.87
N SER A 632 27.62 -14.07 2.82
CA SER A 632 28.52 -13.73 1.71
C SER A 632 28.07 -12.49 0.93
N ARG A 633 26.75 -12.19 0.95
CA ARG A 633 26.11 -11.02 0.37
C ARG A 633 26.06 -9.81 1.32
N ARG A 634 26.93 -9.76 2.31
CA ARG A 634 26.95 -8.73 3.36
C ARG A 634 25.65 -8.68 4.17
N GLY A 635 24.91 -9.78 4.18
CA GLY A 635 23.67 -9.90 4.94
C GLY A 635 23.91 -10.06 6.43
N ILE A 636 23.11 -9.43 7.24
CA ILE A 636 23.08 -9.58 8.70
C ILE A 636 21.87 -10.42 9.05
N VAL A 637 22.12 -11.67 9.48
CA VAL A 637 21.04 -12.56 9.91
C VAL A 637 20.43 -12.02 11.21
N GLN A 638 19.14 -11.75 11.18
CA GLN A 638 18.38 -11.18 12.30
C GLN A 638 17.77 -12.27 13.20
N GLY A 639 17.44 -13.40 12.62
CA GLY A 639 16.83 -14.50 13.36
C GLY A 639 16.50 -15.71 12.49
N MET A 640 16.13 -16.78 13.18
CA MET A 640 15.63 -18.01 12.58
C MET A 640 14.42 -18.48 13.35
N GLU A 641 13.46 -19.03 12.65
CA GLU A 641 12.25 -19.62 13.22
C GLU A 641 11.98 -21.00 12.61
N ASP A 642 11.41 -21.89 13.40
CA ASP A 642 10.96 -23.18 12.91
C ASP A 642 9.65 -23.04 12.14
N MET A 643 9.61 -23.66 10.97
CA MET A 643 8.35 -23.80 10.21
C MET A 643 7.52 -24.93 10.79
N ILE A 644 6.26 -24.68 11.04
CA ILE A 644 5.31 -25.72 11.43
C ILE A 644 5.07 -26.60 10.18
N GLY A 645 5.53 -27.82 10.22
CA GLY A 645 5.49 -28.76 9.09
C GLY A 645 6.88 -29.17 8.59
N GLY A 646 7.94 -28.69 9.25
CA GLY A 646 9.35 -28.97 8.95
C GLY A 646 9.97 -27.93 8.03
N GLY A 647 11.15 -27.45 8.40
CA GLY A 647 11.88 -26.40 7.71
C GLY A 647 12.17 -25.20 8.61
N LYS A 648 12.88 -24.24 8.07
CA LYS A 648 13.34 -23.03 8.76
C LYS A 648 13.01 -21.78 7.98
N ILE A 649 12.72 -20.71 8.70
CA ILE A 649 12.64 -19.37 8.17
C ILE A 649 13.89 -18.62 8.61
N VAL A 650 14.66 -18.11 7.65
CA VAL A 650 15.86 -17.30 7.90
C VAL A 650 15.54 -15.86 7.54
N ARG A 651 15.68 -14.96 8.50
CA ARG A 651 15.52 -13.51 8.29
C ARG A 651 16.85 -12.82 8.30
N ALA A 652 17.08 -11.95 7.31
CA ALA A 652 18.30 -11.18 7.20
C ALA A 652 18.03 -9.78 6.62
N GLU A 653 18.93 -8.85 6.94
CA GLU A 653 19.01 -7.58 6.25
C GLU A 653 20.19 -7.62 5.27
N VAL A 654 19.92 -7.43 4.00
CA VAL A 654 20.92 -7.54 2.93
C VAL A 654 20.88 -6.31 2.04
N PRO A 655 22.03 -5.74 1.65
CA PRO A 655 22.04 -4.64 0.69
C PRO A 655 21.44 -5.05 -0.65
N LEU A 656 20.62 -4.21 -1.23
CA LEU A 656 19.97 -4.48 -2.52
C LEU A 656 20.97 -4.83 -3.63
N SER A 657 22.14 -4.15 -3.64
CA SER A 657 23.20 -4.41 -4.64
C SER A 657 23.71 -5.85 -4.66
N GLU A 658 23.59 -6.57 -3.55
CA GLU A 658 24.02 -7.97 -3.41
C GLU A 658 22.89 -8.98 -3.72
N MET A 659 21.66 -8.51 -3.92
CA MET A 659 20.50 -9.36 -4.12
C MET A 659 20.17 -9.63 -5.58
N PHE A 660 20.79 -8.95 -6.53
CA PHE A 660 20.60 -9.24 -7.95
C PHE A 660 21.02 -10.66 -8.28
N GLY A 661 20.13 -11.41 -8.95
CA GLY A 661 20.35 -12.82 -9.28
C GLY A 661 20.20 -13.81 -8.13
N TYR A 662 19.76 -13.35 -6.95
CA TYR A 662 19.60 -14.22 -5.77
C TYR A 662 18.63 -15.38 -6.00
N SER A 663 17.54 -15.18 -6.74
CA SER A 663 16.58 -16.23 -7.07
C SER A 663 17.25 -17.44 -7.70
N THR A 664 18.16 -17.22 -8.65
CA THR A 664 18.91 -18.30 -9.32
C THR A 664 19.89 -18.98 -8.36
N SER A 665 20.61 -18.22 -7.56
CA SER A 665 21.55 -18.74 -6.56
C SER A 665 20.83 -19.59 -5.51
N LEU A 666 19.69 -19.10 -5.01
CA LEU A 666 18.89 -19.82 -4.03
C LEU A 666 18.35 -21.16 -4.57
N ARG A 667 17.82 -21.16 -5.80
CA ARG A 667 17.36 -22.40 -6.46
C ARG A 667 18.49 -23.40 -6.61
N SER A 668 19.67 -22.97 -7.03
CA SER A 668 20.83 -23.83 -7.18
C SER A 668 21.30 -24.41 -5.84
N ALA A 669 21.35 -23.58 -4.79
CA ALA A 669 21.80 -23.99 -3.46
C ALA A 669 20.84 -24.93 -2.73
N THR A 670 19.56 -24.89 -3.07
CA THR A 670 18.48 -25.62 -2.37
C THR A 670 17.72 -26.62 -3.25
N GLN A 671 18.23 -26.91 -4.44
CA GLN A 671 17.56 -27.78 -5.42
C GLN A 671 16.11 -27.37 -5.71
N GLY A 672 15.84 -26.07 -5.73
CA GLY A 672 14.53 -25.52 -5.96
C GLY A 672 13.54 -25.63 -4.79
N ARG A 673 13.99 -26.06 -3.61
CA ARG A 673 13.11 -26.30 -2.44
C ARG A 673 12.92 -25.09 -1.54
N ALA A 674 13.74 -24.05 -1.67
CA ALA A 674 13.59 -22.82 -0.91
C ALA A 674 12.89 -21.73 -1.72
N THR A 675 12.16 -20.88 -1.01
CA THR A 675 11.55 -19.67 -1.54
C THR A 675 12.00 -18.48 -0.71
N TYR A 676 11.99 -17.28 -1.28
CA TYR A 676 12.32 -16.07 -0.53
C TYR A 676 11.38 -14.91 -0.89
N THR A 677 11.30 -13.98 0.03
CA THR A 677 10.69 -12.68 -0.17
C THR A 677 11.67 -11.60 0.22
N MET A 678 11.57 -10.45 -0.41
CA MET A 678 12.44 -9.31 -0.20
C MET A 678 11.62 -8.04 -0.26
N GLU A 679 11.79 -7.17 0.73
CA GLU A 679 11.17 -5.85 0.73
C GLU A 679 12.17 -4.78 1.20
N PHE A 680 11.99 -3.54 0.72
CA PHE A 680 12.79 -2.42 1.20
C PHE A 680 12.51 -2.15 2.67
N LYS A 681 13.58 -1.99 3.46
CA LYS A 681 13.47 -1.71 4.90
C LYS A 681 13.90 -0.29 5.23
N HIS A 682 15.15 0.05 4.96
CA HIS A 682 15.72 1.38 5.22
C HIS A 682 16.99 1.60 4.40
N TYR A 683 17.47 2.84 4.37
CA TYR A 683 18.81 3.16 3.91
C TYR A 683 19.80 3.04 5.07
N SER A 684 20.99 2.52 4.78
CA SER A 684 22.11 2.39 5.72
C SER A 684 23.38 2.86 5.06
N GLU A 685 24.35 3.29 5.87
CA GLU A 685 25.64 3.71 5.37
C GLU A 685 26.40 2.57 4.68
N ALA A 686 26.86 2.82 3.46
CA ALA A 686 27.68 1.86 2.72
C ALA A 686 29.07 1.74 3.34
N PRO A 687 29.63 0.52 3.44
CA PRO A 687 31.04 0.34 3.87
C PRO A 687 32.01 1.13 2.99
N ARG A 688 33.16 1.49 3.55
CA ARG A 688 34.13 2.36 2.87
C ARG A 688 34.57 1.84 1.50
N ASN A 689 34.84 0.54 1.39
CA ASN A 689 35.25 -0.08 0.13
C ASN A 689 34.14 -0.02 -0.94
N VAL A 690 32.89 -0.18 -0.55
CA VAL A 690 31.73 -0.06 -1.43
C VAL A 690 31.51 1.39 -1.84
N SER A 691 31.57 2.31 -0.90
CA SER A 691 31.45 3.75 -1.10
C SER A 691 32.52 4.28 -2.08
N GLU A 692 33.78 3.91 -1.89
CA GLU A 692 34.88 4.27 -2.79
C GLU A 692 34.68 3.71 -4.20
N ALA A 693 34.21 2.47 -4.34
CA ALA A 693 33.91 1.88 -5.63
C ALA A 693 32.78 2.64 -6.37
N ILE A 694 31.73 3.06 -5.67
CA ILE A 694 30.62 3.82 -6.24
C ILE A 694 31.10 5.23 -6.68
N ILE A 695 31.86 5.92 -5.85
CA ILE A 695 32.40 7.26 -6.15
C ILE A 695 33.30 7.20 -7.38
N ASN A 696 34.21 6.22 -7.42
CA ASN A 696 35.15 6.06 -8.53
C ASN A 696 34.43 5.66 -9.85
N ALA A 697 33.33 4.92 -9.79
CA ALA A 697 32.53 4.56 -10.97
C ALA A 697 31.84 5.79 -11.57
N LYS A 698 31.46 6.77 -10.74
CA LYS A 698 30.82 8.02 -11.19
C LYS A 698 31.81 9.09 -11.64
N SER A 699 33.07 8.98 -11.26
CA SER A 699 34.16 9.94 -11.63
C SER A 699 34.78 9.63 -13.01
N LYS A 700 34.41 8.47 -13.60
CA LYS A 700 34.79 8.06 -14.96
C LYS A 700 33.64 8.36 -15.94
#